data_c9efdcebc3baff853820106c8b5e9cf8
#
_entry.id   c9efdcebc3baff853820106c8b5e9cf8
#
_cell.length_a   1.000
_cell.length_b   1.000
_cell.length_c   1.000
_cell.angle_alpha   90.00
_cell.angle_beta   90.00
_cell.angle_gamma   90.00
#
_symmetry.space_group_name_H-M   'P 1'
#
loop_
_entity.id
_entity.type
_entity.pdbx_description
1 polymer ?
#
loop_
_entity_poly.entity_id
_entity_poly.type
_entity_poly.pdbx_seq_one_letter_code
_entity_poly.pdbx_strand_id
1 'polypeptide(L)'
;MKHIIIGTAGHIDHGKTSLIRALTGRETDRLKEEQDRGITIELGFTWFDLKDGTRCGVIDVPGHEKFIQQMVSGVCGMDMVLLVVAADEGIMPQTREHLDILSLLGIENCIVVLTKCDLVDEDWISMVKEDIREEFRGTMLEKAKIVEVSTKTGAGIDSCKDAILEMVKTLPEKSPSGLPRLPIDRIFSLQGLGTIITGTLISGTLTKGDAVEIYPKRLPVRIRNIQVHEQDAEQAVAGQRVALNLTGLKKGDIKKGAVLARENSFENTKLLDAKVRILPSTQRTIKNRDRLHFLTGTAELLCRIILLDKEELEAGEEGFCQILLEQEMVFAKGDPFLLRFYSPVETIGGGTVLEANAKKKKRFREEEIDALRRKEEGSLEETLESYFLEAKFGAGLKEAGKDLSLENEELLPLVEELRGNGKLCELPLQQGTVYLHGDNKFYWESKCKEELEKFRKAHPYRIGMAKAELREKLWKKGNTKVFDALLSLLPELQTKGDLLYLSSQEDFKDANYQGIEKSILTTLENAGYQLLKLEELERGKAKEEDFQDILQNTVVEGRVVKVGEDPELLILAKDLEKVKAWVLEYFQKEEVLGIATLKDAFSTSRKCAKAMIQYFDREKITKKVSGESERVAGPAAK
;
A
#
# COMPACT_ATOMS: atom_id res chain seq x y z
N MET A 1 3.94 -16.80 -25.77
CA MET A 1 3.06 -16.47 -26.94
C MET A 1 2.41 -15.15 -26.61
N LYS A 2 2.61 -14.13 -27.46
CA LYS A 2 2.03 -12.79 -27.19
C LYS A 2 0.50 -12.87 -27.28
N HIS A 3 -0.18 -12.26 -26.32
CA HIS A 3 -1.63 -12.08 -26.33
C HIS A 3 -1.90 -10.61 -26.62
N ILE A 4 -2.47 -10.32 -27.76
CA ILE A 4 -2.69 -8.96 -28.26
C ILE A 4 -4.18 -8.71 -28.37
N ILE A 5 -4.62 -7.55 -27.92
CA ILE A 5 -5.99 -7.08 -28.06
C ILE A 5 -6.00 -5.86 -28.99
N ILE A 6 -6.74 -5.97 -30.08
CA ILE A 6 -6.92 -4.92 -31.09
C ILE A 6 -8.31 -4.33 -30.91
N GLY A 7 -8.40 -3.02 -30.79
CA GLY A 7 -9.68 -2.31 -30.79
C GLY A 7 -9.96 -1.65 -32.13
N THR A 8 -11.25 -1.36 -32.41
CA THR A 8 -11.60 -0.41 -33.48
C THR A 8 -12.00 0.94 -32.89
N ALA A 9 -11.81 2.00 -33.64
CA ALA A 9 -12.29 3.34 -33.33
C ALA A 9 -12.67 4.05 -34.65
N GLY A 10 -13.47 5.11 -34.57
CA GLY A 10 -13.87 5.88 -35.74
C GLY A 10 -15.38 6.15 -35.78
N HIS A 11 -15.80 6.94 -36.75
CA HIS A 11 -17.19 7.41 -36.89
C HIS A 11 -18.17 6.25 -37.13
N ILE A 12 -19.46 6.51 -36.87
CA ILE A 12 -20.55 5.62 -37.26
C ILE A 12 -20.53 5.44 -38.80
N ASP A 13 -20.91 4.29 -39.30
CA ASP A 13 -20.96 3.95 -40.73
C ASP A 13 -19.61 3.99 -41.51
N HIS A 14 -18.48 4.24 -40.84
CA HIS A 14 -17.17 4.13 -41.47
C HIS A 14 -16.69 2.69 -41.72
N GLY A 15 -17.50 1.69 -41.37
CA GLY A 15 -17.24 0.29 -41.70
C GLY A 15 -16.39 -0.47 -40.72
N LYS A 16 -16.37 -0.10 -39.43
CA LYS A 16 -15.63 -0.81 -38.35
C LYS A 16 -15.98 -2.29 -38.29
N THR A 17 -17.24 -2.62 -38.10
CA THR A 17 -17.76 -3.99 -38.03
C THR A 17 -17.53 -4.78 -39.35
N SER A 18 -17.69 -4.10 -40.50
CA SER A 18 -17.38 -4.68 -41.81
C SER A 18 -15.89 -5.01 -41.98
N LEU A 19 -14.99 -4.14 -41.47
CA LEU A 19 -13.56 -4.39 -41.46
C LEU A 19 -13.23 -5.60 -40.59
N ILE A 20 -13.78 -5.69 -39.38
CA ILE A 20 -13.58 -6.83 -38.49
C ILE A 20 -14.06 -8.13 -39.15
N ARG A 21 -15.23 -8.10 -39.74
CA ARG A 21 -15.73 -9.27 -40.48
C ARG A 21 -14.84 -9.68 -41.63
N ALA A 22 -14.25 -8.73 -42.37
CA ALA A 22 -13.30 -9.02 -43.43
C ALA A 22 -11.98 -9.59 -42.92
N LEU A 23 -11.48 -9.11 -41.77
CA LEU A 23 -10.25 -9.60 -41.14
C LEU A 23 -10.40 -10.98 -40.49
N THR A 24 -11.56 -11.26 -39.85
CA THR A 24 -11.78 -12.43 -38.98
C THR A 24 -12.66 -13.50 -39.60
N GLY A 25 -13.47 -13.16 -40.61
CA GLY A 25 -14.50 -14.03 -41.16
C GLY A 25 -15.73 -14.23 -40.25
N ARG A 26 -15.86 -13.45 -39.15
CA ARG A 26 -16.90 -13.63 -38.13
C ARG A 26 -17.71 -12.33 -37.96
N GLU A 27 -19.01 -12.49 -37.64
CA GLU A 27 -19.92 -11.39 -37.32
C GLU A 27 -19.79 -11.04 -35.83
N THR A 28 -19.71 -9.75 -35.50
CA THR A 28 -19.63 -9.23 -34.13
C THR A 28 -20.93 -8.68 -33.61
N ASP A 29 -21.84 -8.22 -34.50
CA ASP A 29 -23.16 -7.69 -34.13
C ASP A 29 -24.12 -8.82 -33.77
N ARG A 30 -24.49 -8.92 -32.51
CA ARG A 30 -25.29 -10.04 -31.95
C ARG A 30 -26.73 -9.65 -31.68
N LEU A 31 -27.01 -8.38 -31.47
CA LEU A 31 -28.37 -7.88 -31.22
C LEU A 31 -29.13 -7.72 -32.53
N LYS A 32 -30.39 -8.13 -32.54
CA LYS A 32 -31.26 -7.87 -33.71
C LYS A 32 -31.35 -6.40 -34.06
N GLU A 33 -31.37 -5.53 -33.04
CA GLU A 33 -31.39 -4.09 -33.21
C GLU A 33 -30.11 -3.54 -33.88
N GLU A 34 -28.93 -4.13 -33.61
CA GLU A 34 -27.67 -3.80 -34.29
C GLU A 34 -27.73 -4.20 -35.77
N GLN A 35 -28.21 -5.42 -36.03
CA GLN A 35 -28.33 -5.95 -37.40
C GLN A 35 -29.41 -5.19 -38.22
N ASP A 36 -30.53 -4.84 -37.60
CA ASP A 36 -31.64 -4.13 -38.27
C ASP A 36 -31.28 -2.66 -38.57
N ARG A 37 -30.49 -2.03 -37.70
CA ARG A 37 -30.08 -0.62 -37.82
C ARG A 37 -28.70 -0.41 -38.47
N GLY A 38 -27.89 -1.46 -38.60
CA GLY A 38 -26.53 -1.40 -39.11
C GLY A 38 -25.56 -0.67 -38.18
N ILE A 39 -25.88 -0.54 -36.88
CA ILE A 39 -25.04 0.17 -35.89
C ILE A 39 -24.70 -0.73 -34.73
N THR A 40 -23.43 -0.72 -34.31
CA THR A 40 -22.98 -1.43 -33.11
C THR A 40 -23.39 -0.65 -31.85
N ILE A 41 -24.08 -1.31 -30.93
CA ILE A 41 -24.58 -0.75 -29.66
C ILE A 41 -23.76 -1.24 -28.48
N GLU A 42 -23.49 -2.55 -28.45
CA GLU A 42 -22.66 -3.18 -27.45
C GLU A 42 -21.26 -3.52 -27.99
N LEU A 43 -20.29 -3.75 -27.09
CA LEU A 43 -18.97 -4.22 -27.51
C LEU A 43 -19.07 -5.57 -28.24
N GLY A 44 -18.57 -5.63 -29.46
CA GLY A 44 -18.36 -6.89 -30.21
C GLY A 44 -17.04 -7.53 -29.83
N PHE A 45 -17.00 -8.87 -29.77
CA PHE A 45 -15.75 -9.58 -29.43
C PHE A 45 -15.54 -10.74 -30.38
N THR A 46 -14.35 -10.81 -30.96
CA THR A 46 -13.93 -11.90 -31.83
C THR A 46 -12.40 -12.08 -31.74
N TRP A 47 -11.84 -12.91 -32.59
CA TRP A 47 -10.40 -13.14 -32.68
C TRP A 47 -10.01 -13.65 -34.06
N PHE A 48 -8.72 -13.49 -34.43
CA PHE A 48 -8.11 -14.09 -35.61
C PHE A 48 -6.63 -14.39 -35.37
N ASP A 49 -6.10 -15.27 -36.19
CA ASP A 49 -4.69 -15.63 -36.12
C ASP A 49 -3.92 -14.93 -37.25
N LEU A 50 -2.75 -14.34 -36.92
CA LEU A 50 -1.81 -13.76 -37.87
C LEU A 50 -1.00 -14.87 -38.56
N LYS A 51 -0.27 -14.52 -39.62
CA LYS A 51 0.54 -15.47 -40.43
C LYS A 51 1.63 -16.20 -39.62
N ASP A 52 2.11 -15.59 -38.52
CA ASP A 52 3.10 -16.17 -37.62
C ASP A 52 2.49 -17.02 -36.50
N GLY A 53 1.16 -17.19 -36.50
CA GLY A 53 0.43 -17.93 -35.46
C GLY A 53 0.09 -17.13 -34.22
N THR A 54 0.43 -15.84 -34.16
CA THR A 54 0.01 -14.96 -33.05
C THR A 54 -1.50 -14.76 -33.10
N ARG A 55 -2.18 -15.08 -31.99
CA ARG A 55 -3.62 -14.88 -31.85
C ARG A 55 -3.91 -13.49 -31.34
N CYS A 56 -4.72 -12.74 -32.09
CA CYS A 56 -5.18 -11.40 -31.76
C CYS A 56 -6.66 -11.46 -31.38
N GLY A 57 -6.99 -11.03 -30.15
CA GLY A 57 -8.35 -10.69 -29.75
C GLY A 57 -8.77 -9.38 -30.39
N VAL A 58 -10.02 -9.27 -30.80
CA VAL A 58 -10.56 -8.06 -31.43
C VAL A 58 -11.77 -7.57 -30.65
N ILE A 59 -11.78 -6.28 -30.36
CA ILE A 59 -12.90 -5.58 -29.71
C ILE A 59 -13.48 -4.58 -30.70
N ASP A 60 -14.72 -4.81 -31.11
CA ASP A 60 -15.49 -3.86 -31.91
C ASP A 60 -16.20 -2.88 -31.01
N VAL A 61 -15.88 -1.59 -31.16
CA VAL A 61 -16.48 -0.55 -30.32
C VAL A 61 -17.56 0.22 -31.09
N PRO A 62 -18.65 0.61 -30.39
CA PRO A 62 -19.67 1.47 -31.00
C PRO A 62 -19.07 2.82 -31.44
N GLY A 63 -19.55 3.34 -32.58
CA GLY A 63 -19.07 4.62 -33.12
C GLY A 63 -19.84 5.84 -32.60
N HIS A 64 -21.02 5.67 -32.04
CA HIS A 64 -21.94 6.73 -31.68
C HIS A 64 -21.59 7.36 -30.31
N GLU A 65 -21.65 8.68 -30.19
CA GLU A 65 -21.37 9.46 -28.96
C GLU A 65 -22.15 8.99 -27.71
N LYS A 66 -23.36 8.47 -27.88
CA LYS A 66 -24.15 7.91 -26.77
C LYS A 66 -23.53 6.67 -26.13
N PHE A 67 -22.61 6.03 -26.81
CA PHE A 67 -21.98 4.78 -26.37
C PHE A 67 -20.52 4.94 -25.96
N ILE A 68 -20.06 6.17 -25.65
CA ILE A 68 -18.68 6.45 -25.20
C ILE A 68 -18.31 5.60 -23.97
N GLN A 69 -19.24 5.35 -23.05
CA GLN A 69 -19.00 4.46 -21.92
C GLN A 69 -18.64 3.03 -22.36
N GLN A 70 -19.30 2.51 -23.39
CA GLN A 70 -18.97 1.21 -23.98
C GLN A 70 -17.60 1.25 -24.65
N MET A 71 -17.31 2.33 -25.39
CA MET A 71 -16.00 2.53 -26.00
C MET A 71 -14.89 2.50 -24.95
N VAL A 72 -14.98 3.31 -23.88
CA VAL A 72 -14.01 3.35 -22.78
C VAL A 72 -13.84 1.96 -22.15
N SER A 73 -14.97 1.26 -21.92
CA SER A 73 -14.93 -0.11 -21.39
C SER A 73 -14.20 -1.09 -22.32
N GLY A 74 -14.28 -0.89 -23.62
CA GLY A 74 -13.58 -1.67 -24.63
C GLY A 74 -12.09 -1.34 -24.69
N VAL A 75 -11.73 -0.05 -24.62
CA VAL A 75 -10.33 0.42 -24.69
C VAL A 75 -9.49 -0.12 -23.54
N CYS A 76 -10.12 -0.40 -22.40
CA CYS A 76 -9.43 -0.98 -21.26
C CYS A 76 -8.77 -2.34 -21.63
N GLY A 77 -7.45 -2.36 -21.64
CA GLY A 77 -6.66 -3.54 -21.99
C GLY A 77 -6.33 -3.73 -23.47
N MET A 78 -6.72 -2.80 -24.36
CA MET A 78 -6.26 -2.79 -25.75
C MET A 78 -4.77 -2.49 -25.83
N ASP A 79 -4.08 -3.14 -26.77
CA ASP A 79 -2.67 -2.95 -27.06
C ASP A 79 -2.46 -2.02 -28.26
N MET A 80 -3.40 -2.04 -29.18
CA MET A 80 -3.40 -1.20 -30.38
C MET A 80 -4.84 -0.97 -30.88
N VAL A 81 -4.99 0.06 -31.71
CA VAL A 81 -6.28 0.43 -32.28
C VAL A 81 -6.21 0.53 -33.80
N LEU A 82 -7.24 0.06 -34.47
CA LEU A 82 -7.52 0.35 -35.87
C LEU A 82 -8.48 1.56 -35.92
N LEU A 83 -7.96 2.72 -36.25
CA LEU A 83 -8.77 3.93 -36.43
C LEU A 83 -9.34 3.92 -37.85
N VAL A 84 -10.64 3.68 -37.96
CA VAL A 84 -11.33 3.48 -39.23
C VAL A 84 -11.90 4.80 -39.72
N VAL A 85 -11.47 5.21 -40.91
CA VAL A 85 -11.92 6.41 -41.62
C VAL A 85 -12.45 6.00 -42.99
N ALA A 86 -13.65 6.43 -43.35
CA ALA A 86 -14.18 6.16 -44.67
C ALA A 86 -13.62 7.17 -45.71
N ALA A 87 -13.17 6.68 -46.84
CA ALA A 87 -12.52 7.50 -47.87
C ALA A 87 -13.50 8.51 -48.52
N ASP A 88 -14.78 8.18 -48.58
CA ASP A 88 -15.83 9.05 -49.13
C ASP A 88 -16.25 10.19 -48.20
N GLU A 89 -15.98 10.09 -46.89
CA GLU A 89 -16.40 11.07 -45.90
C GLU A 89 -15.23 11.78 -45.19
N GLY A 90 -14.05 11.15 -45.12
CA GLY A 90 -12.88 11.68 -44.41
C GLY A 90 -13.02 11.68 -42.88
N ILE A 91 -12.33 12.64 -42.22
CA ILE A 91 -12.37 12.77 -40.76
C ILE A 91 -13.65 13.45 -40.31
N MET A 92 -14.41 12.74 -39.49
CA MET A 92 -15.71 13.18 -38.96
C MET A 92 -15.60 13.53 -37.45
N PRO A 93 -16.53 14.30 -36.86
CA PRO A 93 -16.43 14.73 -35.45
C PRO A 93 -16.24 13.60 -34.44
N GLN A 94 -16.92 12.46 -34.63
CA GLN A 94 -16.74 11.30 -33.72
C GLN A 94 -15.36 10.65 -33.88
N THR A 95 -14.71 10.75 -35.04
CA THR A 95 -13.33 10.30 -35.22
C THR A 95 -12.37 11.12 -34.35
N ARG A 96 -12.58 12.43 -34.27
CA ARG A 96 -11.80 13.34 -33.39
C ARG A 96 -12.05 13.02 -31.92
N GLU A 97 -13.31 12.87 -31.50
CA GLU A 97 -13.64 12.50 -30.12
C GLU A 97 -13.00 11.16 -29.74
N HIS A 98 -13.04 10.15 -30.62
CA HIS A 98 -12.39 8.87 -30.36
C HIS A 98 -10.87 9.02 -30.24
N LEU A 99 -10.25 9.86 -31.09
CA LEU A 99 -8.81 10.17 -31.02
C LEU A 99 -8.43 10.81 -29.67
N ASP A 100 -9.21 11.80 -29.25
CA ASP A 100 -9.03 12.47 -27.97
C ASP A 100 -9.12 11.47 -26.80
N ILE A 101 -10.11 10.58 -26.80
CA ILE A 101 -10.30 9.54 -25.79
C ILE A 101 -9.11 8.57 -25.78
N LEU A 102 -8.67 8.09 -26.95
CA LEU A 102 -7.53 7.17 -27.05
C LEU A 102 -6.25 7.81 -26.51
N SER A 103 -6.03 9.08 -26.84
CA SER A 103 -4.89 9.86 -26.32
C SER A 103 -4.93 9.98 -24.78
N LEU A 104 -6.09 10.32 -24.20
CA LEU A 104 -6.28 10.43 -22.76
C LEU A 104 -6.12 9.10 -22.03
N LEU A 105 -6.47 7.98 -22.68
CA LEU A 105 -6.31 6.63 -22.14
C LEU A 105 -4.93 6.00 -22.40
N GLY A 106 -4.00 6.76 -23.03
CA GLY A 106 -2.63 6.33 -23.25
C GLY A 106 -2.45 5.26 -24.33
N ILE A 107 -3.36 5.17 -25.31
CA ILE A 107 -3.21 4.23 -26.44
C ILE A 107 -2.37 4.90 -27.54
N GLU A 108 -1.11 4.52 -27.62
CA GLU A 108 -0.13 5.09 -28.55
C GLU A 108 -0.03 4.32 -29.88
N ASN A 109 -0.41 3.04 -29.89
CA ASN A 109 -0.25 2.16 -31.04
C ASN A 109 -1.52 2.18 -31.90
N CYS A 110 -1.45 2.81 -33.05
CA CYS A 110 -2.60 2.97 -33.93
C CYS A 110 -2.24 2.74 -35.40
N ILE A 111 -3.11 2.07 -36.14
CA ILE A 111 -3.11 2.01 -37.60
C ILE A 111 -4.37 2.69 -38.08
N VAL A 112 -4.22 3.64 -39.01
CA VAL A 112 -5.37 4.25 -39.69
C VAL A 112 -5.76 3.33 -40.85
N VAL A 113 -7.02 2.89 -40.84
CA VAL A 113 -7.56 2.08 -41.93
C VAL A 113 -8.55 2.91 -42.72
N LEU A 114 -8.14 3.30 -43.93
CA LEU A 114 -8.98 4.04 -44.87
C LEU A 114 -9.89 3.06 -45.60
N THR A 115 -11.16 3.04 -45.25
CA THR A 115 -12.16 2.11 -45.81
C THR A 115 -12.91 2.72 -46.97
N LYS A 116 -13.75 1.93 -47.67
CA LYS A 116 -14.57 2.34 -48.81
C LYS A 116 -13.75 2.91 -49.96
N CYS A 117 -12.48 2.53 -50.12
CA CYS A 117 -11.63 3.03 -51.19
C CYS A 117 -12.13 2.67 -52.61
N ASP A 118 -13.08 1.72 -52.72
CA ASP A 118 -13.74 1.40 -53.99
C ASP A 118 -14.78 2.42 -54.44
N LEU A 119 -15.14 3.40 -53.60
CA LEU A 119 -16.15 4.43 -53.93
C LEU A 119 -15.54 5.72 -54.46
N VAL A 120 -14.21 5.89 -54.40
CA VAL A 120 -13.51 7.13 -54.75
C VAL A 120 -12.30 6.83 -55.64
N ASP A 121 -11.78 7.85 -56.33
CA ASP A 121 -10.59 7.75 -57.18
C ASP A 121 -9.27 7.94 -56.35
N GLU A 122 -8.13 7.68 -57.00
CA GLU A 122 -6.81 7.75 -56.36
C GLU A 122 -6.44 9.20 -55.94
N ASP A 123 -6.88 10.18 -56.67
CA ASP A 123 -6.59 11.62 -56.36
C ASP A 123 -7.33 12.01 -55.07
N TRP A 124 -8.58 11.59 -54.92
CA TRP A 124 -9.37 11.81 -53.71
C TRP A 124 -8.79 11.07 -52.52
N ILE A 125 -8.37 9.80 -52.69
CA ILE A 125 -7.69 9.04 -51.63
C ILE A 125 -6.44 9.78 -51.14
N SER A 126 -5.65 10.32 -52.06
CA SER A 126 -4.44 11.07 -51.73
C SER A 126 -4.75 12.33 -50.93
N MET A 127 -5.79 13.07 -51.29
CA MET A 127 -6.24 14.24 -50.55
C MET A 127 -6.69 13.89 -49.13
N VAL A 128 -7.52 12.86 -48.95
CA VAL A 128 -7.98 12.41 -47.62
C VAL A 128 -6.82 11.95 -46.73
N LYS A 129 -5.78 11.34 -47.33
CA LYS A 129 -4.57 10.98 -46.59
C LYS A 129 -3.79 12.19 -46.11
N GLU A 130 -3.74 13.27 -46.90
CA GLU A 130 -3.13 14.51 -46.49
C GLU A 130 -3.90 15.18 -45.36
N ASP A 131 -5.23 15.22 -45.45
CA ASP A 131 -6.10 15.75 -44.40
C ASP A 131 -5.91 14.96 -43.07
N ILE A 132 -5.83 13.61 -43.14
CA ILE A 132 -5.55 12.76 -41.97
C ILE A 132 -4.20 13.11 -41.36
N ARG A 133 -3.14 13.27 -42.17
CA ARG A 133 -1.80 13.63 -41.69
C ARG A 133 -1.76 15.02 -41.06
N GLU A 134 -2.50 15.96 -41.60
CA GLU A 134 -2.59 17.32 -41.07
C GLU A 134 -3.31 17.34 -39.72
N GLU A 135 -4.46 16.65 -39.62
CA GLU A 135 -5.21 16.54 -38.39
C GLU A 135 -4.42 15.86 -37.23
N PHE A 136 -3.56 14.90 -37.61
CA PHE A 136 -2.76 14.16 -36.61
C PHE A 136 -1.42 14.82 -36.29
N ARG A 137 -1.08 15.96 -36.95
CA ARG A 137 0.16 16.68 -36.69
C ARG A 137 0.27 17.12 -35.24
N GLY A 138 1.38 16.79 -34.56
CA GLY A 138 1.61 17.08 -33.16
C GLY A 138 0.84 16.16 -32.20
N THR A 139 0.10 15.14 -32.70
CA THR A 139 -0.51 14.11 -31.88
C THR A 139 0.37 12.86 -31.85
N MET A 140 0.08 11.92 -30.95
CA MET A 140 0.74 10.61 -30.91
C MET A 140 0.56 9.80 -32.20
N LEU A 141 -0.45 10.12 -33.01
CA LEU A 141 -0.77 9.44 -34.27
C LEU A 141 -0.13 10.06 -35.52
N GLU A 142 0.68 11.11 -35.40
CA GLU A 142 1.35 11.77 -36.54
C GLU A 142 2.11 10.78 -37.44
N LYS A 143 2.69 9.73 -36.85
CA LYS A 143 3.44 8.67 -37.55
C LYS A 143 2.62 7.41 -37.82
N ALA A 144 1.31 7.41 -37.56
CA ALA A 144 0.49 6.23 -37.76
C ALA A 144 0.47 5.80 -39.25
N LYS A 145 0.62 4.50 -39.48
CA LYS A 145 0.55 3.91 -40.81
C LYS A 145 -0.88 4.00 -41.33
N ILE A 146 -1.07 4.52 -42.55
CA ILE A 146 -2.37 4.56 -43.24
C ILE A 146 -2.43 3.38 -44.21
N VAL A 147 -3.48 2.56 -44.09
CA VAL A 147 -3.71 1.39 -44.96
C VAL A 147 -5.04 1.55 -45.66
N GLU A 148 -5.04 1.46 -46.98
CA GLU A 148 -6.25 1.52 -47.83
C GLU A 148 -6.92 0.15 -47.91
N VAL A 149 -8.25 0.14 -47.74
CA VAL A 149 -9.03 -1.11 -47.71
C VAL A 149 -10.40 -0.90 -48.38
N SER A 150 -10.82 -1.90 -49.11
CA SER A 150 -12.23 -2.08 -49.49
C SER A 150 -12.74 -3.41 -48.94
N THR A 151 -13.64 -3.37 -47.98
CA THR A 151 -14.29 -4.56 -47.43
C THR A 151 -15.24 -5.24 -48.42
N LYS A 152 -15.68 -4.50 -49.46
CA LYS A 152 -16.56 -4.97 -50.52
C LYS A 152 -15.80 -5.82 -51.56
N THR A 153 -14.64 -5.35 -51.99
CA THR A 153 -13.83 -6.03 -53.01
C THR A 153 -12.78 -6.97 -52.40
N GLY A 154 -12.48 -6.82 -51.12
CA GLY A 154 -11.39 -7.52 -50.44
C GLY A 154 -10.00 -6.88 -50.64
N ALA A 155 -9.90 -5.78 -51.39
CA ALA A 155 -8.65 -5.11 -51.63
C ALA A 155 -8.07 -4.54 -50.32
N GLY A 156 -6.74 -4.68 -50.13
CA GLY A 156 -6.03 -4.13 -48.97
C GLY A 156 -6.18 -4.91 -47.65
N ILE A 157 -7.04 -5.93 -47.55
CA ILE A 157 -7.24 -6.69 -46.30
C ILE A 157 -5.96 -7.41 -45.87
N ASP A 158 -5.23 -8.03 -46.79
CA ASP A 158 -3.96 -8.68 -46.47
C ASP A 158 -2.88 -7.68 -46.10
N SER A 159 -2.83 -6.51 -46.74
CA SER A 159 -1.94 -5.39 -46.37
C SER A 159 -2.24 -4.88 -44.95
N CYS A 160 -3.52 -4.85 -44.58
CA CYS A 160 -3.93 -4.49 -43.22
C CYS A 160 -3.42 -5.54 -42.20
N LYS A 161 -3.58 -6.85 -42.49
CA LYS A 161 -3.04 -7.93 -41.65
C LYS A 161 -1.50 -7.85 -41.51
N ASP A 162 -0.82 -7.52 -42.61
CA ASP A 162 0.65 -7.37 -42.59
C ASP A 162 1.09 -6.14 -41.76
N ALA A 163 0.36 -5.03 -41.85
CA ALA A 163 0.61 -3.85 -41.01
C ALA A 163 0.36 -4.14 -39.51
N ILE A 164 -0.70 -4.89 -39.20
CA ILE A 164 -0.96 -5.36 -37.82
C ILE A 164 0.19 -6.24 -37.33
N LEU A 165 0.65 -7.20 -38.14
CA LEU A 165 1.77 -8.07 -37.79
C LEU A 165 3.07 -7.30 -37.51
N GLU A 166 3.37 -6.28 -38.33
CA GLU A 166 4.52 -5.41 -38.11
C GLU A 166 4.42 -4.68 -36.77
N MET A 167 3.27 -4.09 -36.46
CA MET A 167 3.06 -3.39 -35.19
C MET A 167 3.12 -4.33 -34.00
N VAL A 168 2.51 -5.51 -34.07
CA VAL A 168 2.54 -6.53 -33.00
C VAL A 168 3.97 -6.93 -32.62
N LYS A 169 4.90 -6.94 -33.56
CA LYS A 169 6.32 -7.23 -33.29
C LYS A 169 7.00 -6.16 -32.42
N THR A 170 6.56 -4.91 -32.52
CA THR A 170 7.12 -3.78 -31.74
C THR A 170 6.50 -3.65 -30.36
N LEU A 171 5.30 -4.19 -30.14
CA LEU A 171 4.62 -4.11 -28.84
C LEU A 171 5.39 -4.87 -27.76
N PRO A 172 5.50 -4.33 -26.53
CA PRO A 172 6.06 -5.07 -25.42
C PRO A 172 5.17 -6.26 -25.04
N GLU A 173 5.77 -7.31 -24.51
CA GLU A 173 4.99 -8.40 -23.91
C GLU A 173 4.43 -7.93 -22.57
N LYS A 174 3.12 -8.14 -22.34
CA LYS A 174 2.54 -7.91 -21.01
C LYS A 174 3.14 -8.90 -20.03
N SER A 175 3.64 -8.40 -18.93
CA SER A 175 4.14 -9.26 -17.87
C SER A 175 2.99 -10.05 -17.25
N PRO A 176 3.11 -11.39 -17.12
CA PRO A 176 2.16 -12.19 -16.37
C PRO A 176 2.28 -11.99 -14.87
N SER A 177 3.30 -11.23 -14.42
CA SER A 177 3.50 -10.85 -13.01
C SER A 177 2.53 -9.77 -12.57
N GLY A 178 2.48 -9.56 -11.28
CA GLY A 178 1.60 -8.58 -10.63
C GLY A 178 0.25 -9.15 -10.19
N LEU A 179 -0.46 -8.33 -9.43
CA LEU A 179 -1.77 -8.71 -8.89
C LEU A 179 -2.80 -8.89 -10.04
N PRO A 180 -3.47 -10.05 -10.10
CA PRO A 180 -4.49 -10.28 -11.13
C PRO A 180 -5.65 -9.31 -10.95
N ARG A 181 -6.01 -8.62 -12.03
CA ARG A 181 -7.09 -7.63 -12.04
C ARG A 181 -7.90 -7.72 -13.34
N LEU A 182 -9.21 -7.95 -13.17
CA LEU A 182 -10.16 -8.13 -14.27
C LEU A 182 -11.35 -7.20 -14.06
N PRO A 183 -11.41 -6.03 -14.74
CA PRO A 183 -12.62 -5.21 -14.82
C PRO A 183 -13.76 -5.96 -15.51
N ILE A 184 -14.92 -6.04 -14.86
CA ILE A 184 -16.06 -6.82 -15.33
C ILE A 184 -16.90 -5.99 -16.30
N ASP A 185 -17.00 -6.42 -17.55
CA ASP A 185 -17.78 -5.76 -18.59
C ASP A 185 -19.17 -6.39 -18.82
N ARG A 186 -19.30 -7.72 -18.61
CA ARG A 186 -20.58 -8.43 -18.73
C ARG A 186 -20.78 -9.43 -17.61
N ILE A 187 -22.05 -9.63 -17.27
CA ILE A 187 -22.50 -10.58 -16.25
C ILE A 187 -23.73 -11.29 -16.79
N PHE A 188 -23.68 -12.60 -16.86
CA PHE A 188 -24.81 -13.40 -17.27
C PHE A 188 -24.89 -14.70 -16.48
N SER A 189 -26.04 -15.33 -16.49
CA SER A 189 -26.26 -16.61 -15.82
C SER A 189 -26.70 -17.64 -16.85
N LEU A 190 -26.01 -18.79 -16.84
CA LEU A 190 -26.40 -19.94 -17.65
C LEU A 190 -27.04 -21.01 -16.78
N GLN A 191 -28.14 -21.58 -17.26
CA GLN A 191 -28.86 -22.62 -16.53
C GLN A 191 -27.93 -23.84 -16.31
N GLY A 192 -27.78 -24.27 -15.07
CA GLY A 192 -26.87 -25.36 -14.67
C GLY A 192 -25.40 -24.98 -14.45
N LEU A 193 -24.91 -23.85 -14.99
CA LEU A 193 -23.53 -23.40 -14.83
C LEU A 193 -23.35 -22.29 -13.79
N GLY A 194 -24.43 -21.54 -13.49
CA GLY A 194 -24.37 -20.44 -12.52
C GLY A 194 -24.01 -19.09 -13.15
N THR A 195 -23.39 -18.21 -12.37
CA THR A 195 -23.02 -16.86 -12.82
C THR A 195 -21.66 -16.87 -13.51
N ILE A 196 -21.64 -16.28 -14.70
CA ILE A 196 -20.44 -16.08 -15.51
C ILE A 196 -20.21 -14.58 -15.64
N ILE A 197 -18.97 -14.19 -15.46
CA ILE A 197 -18.50 -12.82 -15.73
C ILE A 197 -17.52 -12.84 -16.90
N THR A 198 -17.46 -11.75 -17.64
CA THR A 198 -16.42 -11.55 -18.65
C THR A 198 -15.69 -10.24 -18.44
N GLY A 199 -14.47 -10.17 -18.92
CA GLY A 199 -13.61 -8.99 -18.87
C GLY A 199 -12.27 -9.25 -19.55
N THR A 200 -11.47 -8.21 -19.67
CA THR A 200 -10.06 -8.33 -20.06
C THR A 200 -9.20 -8.39 -18.80
N LEU A 201 -8.38 -9.41 -18.67
CA LEU A 201 -7.39 -9.49 -17.59
C LEU A 201 -6.28 -8.48 -17.87
N ILE A 202 -6.27 -7.38 -17.12
CA ILE A 202 -5.35 -6.26 -17.39
C ILE A 202 -3.98 -6.45 -16.73
N SER A 203 -3.90 -7.25 -15.67
CA SER A 203 -2.64 -7.58 -14.97
C SER A 203 -2.71 -8.97 -14.36
N GLY A 204 -1.54 -9.57 -14.11
CA GLY A 204 -1.36 -10.83 -13.38
C GLY A 204 -1.88 -12.06 -14.09
N THR A 205 -2.08 -13.10 -13.31
CA THR A 205 -2.48 -14.43 -13.77
C THR A 205 -3.61 -14.97 -12.90
N LEU A 206 -4.61 -15.61 -13.50
CA LEU A 206 -5.70 -16.32 -12.85
C LEU A 206 -5.65 -17.79 -13.19
N THR A 207 -5.81 -18.66 -12.18
CA THR A 207 -5.83 -20.12 -12.34
C THR A 207 -7.16 -20.67 -11.84
N LYS A 208 -7.60 -21.74 -12.46
CA LYS A 208 -8.79 -22.46 -12.04
C LYS A 208 -8.64 -22.95 -10.59
N GLY A 209 -9.64 -22.68 -9.76
CA GLY A 209 -9.61 -22.96 -8.33
C GLY A 209 -9.16 -21.80 -7.45
N ASP A 210 -8.63 -20.72 -8.00
CA ASP A 210 -8.19 -19.57 -7.24
C ASP A 210 -9.30 -18.97 -6.38
N ALA A 211 -8.95 -18.56 -5.16
CA ALA A 211 -9.77 -17.73 -4.31
C ALA A 211 -9.57 -16.26 -4.71
N VAL A 212 -10.66 -15.60 -5.10
CA VAL A 212 -10.66 -14.22 -5.60
C VAL A 212 -11.78 -13.43 -4.95
N GLU A 213 -11.68 -12.12 -5.03
CA GLU A 213 -12.63 -11.18 -4.42
C GLU A 213 -13.19 -10.24 -5.47
N ILE A 214 -14.48 -9.89 -5.37
CA ILE A 214 -15.12 -8.92 -6.26
C ILE A 214 -15.33 -7.61 -5.52
N TYR A 215 -14.64 -6.57 -5.99
CA TYR A 215 -14.68 -5.21 -5.48
C TYR A 215 -15.76 -4.36 -6.18
N PRO A 216 -16.31 -3.32 -5.52
CA PRO A 216 -16.00 -2.85 -4.18
C PRO A 216 -16.72 -3.60 -3.05
N LYS A 217 -17.63 -4.53 -3.33
CA LYS A 217 -18.40 -5.23 -2.29
C LYS A 217 -17.58 -6.22 -1.46
N ARG A 218 -16.37 -6.53 -1.86
CA ARG A 218 -15.47 -7.49 -1.22
C ARG A 218 -16.12 -8.88 -1.07
N LEU A 219 -16.73 -9.36 -2.17
CA LEU A 219 -17.40 -10.66 -2.19
C LEU A 219 -16.37 -11.75 -2.47
N PRO A 220 -16.08 -12.64 -1.51
CA PRO A 220 -15.16 -13.74 -1.73
C PRO A 220 -15.82 -14.80 -2.61
N VAL A 221 -15.13 -15.21 -3.66
CA VAL A 221 -15.60 -16.20 -4.64
C VAL A 221 -14.46 -17.09 -5.08
N ARG A 222 -14.80 -18.22 -5.73
CA ARG A 222 -13.78 -19.12 -6.27
C ARG A 222 -14.02 -19.34 -7.77
N ILE A 223 -12.93 -19.35 -8.54
CA ILE A 223 -12.97 -19.63 -9.97
C ILE A 223 -13.24 -21.12 -10.17
N ARG A 224 -14.40 -21.45 -10.78
CA ARG A 224 -14.79 -22.82 -11.09
C ARG A 224 -14.27 -23.26 -12.48
N ASN A 225 -14.35 -22.36 -13.46
CA ASN A 225 -13.84 -22.60 -14.80
C ASN A 225 -13.39 -21.30 -15.45
N ILE A 226 -12.43 -21.42 -16.35
CA ILE A 226 -11.88 -20.32 -17.15
C ILE A 226 -12.08 -20.65 -18.61
N GLN A 227 -12.53 -19.69 -19.42
CA GLN A 227 -12.54 -19.79 -20.87
C GLN A 227 -11.82 -18.59 -21.48
N VAL A 228 -10.95 -18.89 -22.43
CA VAL A 228 -10.23 -17.93 -23.25
C VAL A 228 -10.49 -18.26 -24.70
N HIS A 229 -10.96 -17.28 -25.50
CA HIS A 229 -11.34 -17.50 -26.91
C HIS A 229 -12.30 -18.67 -27.12
N GLU A 230 -13.35 -18.77 -26.26
CA GLU A 230 -14.36 -19.84 -26.31
C GLU A 230 -13.85 -21.25 -26.01
N GLN A 231 -12.62 -21.39 -25.54
CA GLN A 231 -12.01 -22.68 -25.16
C GLN A 231 -11.74 -22.71 -23.65
N ASP A 232 -11.97 -23.87 -23.05
CA ASP A 232 -11.63 -24.08 -21.64
C ASP A 232 -10.12 -24.00 -21.44
N ALA A 233 -9.69 -23.30 -20.38
CA ALA A 233 -8.32 -23.11 -20.02
C ALA A 233 -8.11 -23.34 -18.52
N GLU A 234 -6.95 -23.86 -18.13
CA GLU A 234 -6.60 -24.00 -16.72
C GLU A 234 -6.09 -22.67 -16.12
N GLN A 235 -5.58 -21.78 -16.98
CA GLN A 235 -4.98 -20.51 -16.60
C GLN A 235 -5.31 -19.42 -17.62
N ALA A 236 -5.45 -18.18 -17.14
CA ALA A 236 -5.52 -16.98 -17.96
C ALA A 236 -4.44 -15.98 -17.51
N VAL A 237 -3.85 -15.27 -18.48
CA VAL A 237 -2.77 -14.29 -18.25
C VAL A 237 -3.18 -12.90 -18.73
N ALA A 238 -2.47 -11.88 -18.25
CA ALA A 238 -2.67 -10.49 -18.66
C ALA A 238 -2.70 -10.34 -20.19
N GLY A 239 -3.60 -9.49 -20.69
CA GLY A 239 -3.84 -9.31 -22.12
C GLY A 239 -4.86 -10.26 -22.73
N GLN A 240 -5.41 -11.19 -21.98
CA GLN A 240 -6.45 -12.09 -22.47
C GLN A 240 -7.85 -11.60 -22.12
N ARG A 241 -8.78 -11.78 -23.06
CA ARG A 241 -10.20 -11.71 -22.76
C ARG A 241 -10.67 -13.03 -22.17
N VAL A 242 -11.30 -12.95 -21.00
CA VAL A 242 -11.59 -14.13 -20.18
C VAL A 242 -13.08 -14.17 -19.83
N ALA A 243 -13.66 -15.36 -19.85
CA ALA A 243 -14.92 -15.66 -19.21
C ALA A 243 -14.67 -16.57 -17.99
N LEU A 244 -15.16 -16.14 -16.84
CA LEU A 244 -14.97 -16.83 -15.57
C LEU A 244 -16.32 -17.33 -15.03
N ASN A 245 -16.40 -18.62 -14.77
CA ASN A 245 -17.51 -19.19 -14.01
C ASN A 245 -17.13 -19.14 -12.52
N LEU A 246 -17.94 -18.47 -11.72
CA LEU A 246 -17.68 -18.21 -10.31
C LEU A 246 -18.68 -18.95 -9.42
N THR A 247 -18.19 -19.50 -8.30
CA THR A 247 -19.04 -20.16 -7.31
C THR A 247 -19.60 -19.15 -6.31
N GLY A 248 -20.84 -19.40 -5.85
CA GLY A 248 -21.42 -18.62 -4.74
C GLY A 248 -22.03 -17.27 -5.12
N LEU A 249 -22.08 -16.92 -6.42
CA LEU A 249 -22.63 -15.66 -6.90
C LEU A 249 -24.01 -15.82 -7.55
N LYS A 250 -24.89 -14.84 -7.29
CA LYS A 250 -26.14 -14.63 -8.04
C LYS A 250 -26.00 -13.41 -8.96
N LYS A 251 -26.73 -13.39 -10.07
CA LYS A 251 -26.68 -12.31 -11.07
C LYS A 251 -26.86 -10.90 -10.48
N GLY A 252 -27.64 -10.75 -9.41
CA GLY A 252 -27.92 -9.46 -8.77
C GLY A 252 -26.86 -9.02 -7.74
N ASP A 253 -25.91 -9.87 -7.38
CA ASP A 253 -24.91 -9.56 -6.35
C ASP A 253 -23.87 -8.54 -6.83
N ILE A 254 -23.58 -8.53 -8.12
CA ILE A 254 -22.57 -7.68 -8.76
C ILE A 254 -23.16 -6.88 -9.91
N LYS A 255 -22.49 -5.78 -10.26
CA LYS A 255 -22.85 -4.92 -11.39
C LYS A 255 -21.65 -4.79 -12.35
N LYS A 256 -21.92 -4.43 -13.60
CA LYS A 256 -20.89 -3.96 -14.54
C LYS A 256 -20.09 -2.84 -13.89
N GLY A 257 -18.78 -2.82 -14.13
CA GLY A 257 -17.87 -1.87 -13.50
C GLY A 257 -17.22 -2.40 -12.22
N ALA A 258 -17.68 -3.53 -11.66
CA ALA A 258 -16.95 -4.20 -10.58
C ALA A 258 -15.61 -4.77 -11.08
N VAL A 259 -14.69 -4.99 -10.17
CA VAL A 259 -13.36 -5.56 -10.47
C VAL A 259 -13.17 -6.86 -9.72
N LEU A 260 -12.76 -7.90 -10.42
CA LEU A 260 -12.30 -9.14 -9.81
C LEU A 260 -10.78 -9.07 -9.64
N ALA A 261 -10.31 -9.39 -8.43
CA ALA A 261 -8.88 -9.44 -8.11
C ALA A 261 -8.59 -10.53 -7.07
N ARG A 262 -7.31 -10.74 -6.72
CA ARG A 262 -6.95 -11.68 -5.65
C ARG A 262 -7.56 -11.22 -4.31
N GLU A 263 -7.91 -12.17 -3.48
CA GLU A 263 -8.49 -11.89 -2.16
C GLU A 263 -7.57 -11.00 -1.32
N ASN A 264 -8.13 -9.94 -0.73
CA ASN A 264 -7.42 -8.95 0.10
C ASN A 264 -6.26 -8.21 -0.58
N SER A 265 -6.22 -8.14 -1.91
CA SER A 265 -5.14 -7.49 -2.67
C SER A 265 -5.33 -5.98 -2.88
N PHE A 266 -6.55 -5.48 -2.79
CA PHE A 266 -6.86 -4.06 -2.95
C PHE A 266 -7.65 -3.51 -1.76
N GLU A 267 -7.61 -2.18 -1.61
CA GLU A 267 -8.48 -1.45 -0.69
C GLU A 267 -9.48 -0.59 -1.45
N ASN A 268 -10.72 -0.57 -0.95
CA ASN A 268 -11.71 0.36 -1.46
C ASN A 268 -11.35 1.80 -1.07
N THR A 269 -11.45 2.70 -2.01
CA THR A 269 -11.19 4.11 -1.78
C THR A 269 -12.26 5.00 -2.39
N LYS A 270 -12.39 6.21 -1.83
CA LYS A 270 -13.17 7.31 -2.40
C LYS A 270 -12.30 8.50 -2.78
N LEU A 271 -11.00 8.50 -2.42
CA LEU A 271 -10.13 9.63 -2.64
C LEU A 271 -8.86 9.17 -3.36
N LEU A 272 -8.62 9.77 -4.52
CA LEU A 272 -7.47 9.50 -5.38
C LEU A 272 -6.64 10.77 -5.52
N ASP A 273 -5.33 10.62 -5.60
CA ASP A 273 -4.46 11.63 -6.19
C ASP A 273 -4.30 11.33 -7.67
N ALA A 274 -4.40 12.34 -8.50
CA ALA A 274 -4.33 12.19 -9.94
C ALA A 274 -3.66 13.38 -10.62
N LYS A 275 -3.10 13.13 -11.80
CA LYS A 275 -2.80 14.16 -12.78
C LYS A 275 -3.92 14.19 -13.81
N VAL A 276 -4.43 15.35 -14.10
CA VAL A 276 -5.49 15.56 -15.10
C VAL A 276 -4.99 16.44 -16.22
N ARG A 277 -5.41 16.14 -17.45
CA ARG A 277 -5.18 16.93 -18.65
C ARG A 277 -6.52 17.26 -19.29
N ILE A 278 -6.71 18.51 -19.64
CA ILE A 278 -7.91 19.01 -20.30
C ILE A 278 -7.70 18.99 -21.81
N LEU A 279 -8.72 18.55 -22.54
CA LEU A 279 -8.66 18.53 -24.01
C LEU A 279 -8.54 19.93 -24.58
N PRO A 280 -7.66 20.16 -25.56
CA PRO A 280 -7.58 21.47 -26.26
C PRO A 280 -8.85 21.83 -27.00
N SER A 281 -9.65 20.82 -27.40
CA SER A 281 -10.89 20.97 -28.17
C SER A 281 -12.08 21.46 -27.33
N THR A 282 -12.02 21.37 -25.99
CA THR A 282 -13.12 21.82 -25.14
C THR A 282 -13.20 23.33 -25.04
N GLN A 283 -14.41 23.87 -24.96
CA GLN A 283 -14.66 25.30 -24.71
C GLN A 283 -14.96 25.58 -23.23
N ARG A 284 -14.78 24.59 -22.37
CA ARG A 284 -15.16 24.68 -20.97
C ARG A 284 -13.97 24.64 -20.05
N THR A 285 -14.12 25.32 -18.93
CA THR A 285 -13.14 25.37 -17.83
C THR A 285 -13.60 24.47 -16.70
N ILE A 286 -12.70 23.70 -16.11
CA ILE A 286 -12.96 22.94 -14.88
C ILE A 286 -12.62 23.81 -13.68
N LYS A 287 -13.58 23.96 -12.79
CA LYS A 287 -13.44 24.68 -11.51
C LYS A 287 -13.29 23.71 -10.35
N ASN A 288 -12.64 24.21 -9.31
CA ASN A 288 -12.49 23.46 -8.08
C ASN A 288 -13.85 23.03 -7.49
N ARG A 289 -14.01 21.73 -7.21
CA ARG A 289 -15.22 21.03 -6.74
C ARG A 289 -16.32 20.81 -7.77
N ASP A 290 -16.05 21.00 -9.05
CA ASP A 290 -16.99 20.59 -10.08
C ASP A 290 -17.35 19.11 -9.94
N ARG A 291 -18.63 18.84 -10.20
CA ARG A 291 -19.17 17.48 -10.22
C ARG A 291 -19.13 16.92 -11.64
N LEU A 292 -18.45 15.80 -11.81
CA LEU A 292 -18.11 15.23 -13.11
C LEU A 292 -18.45 13.73 -13.13
N HIS A 293 -18.64 13.19 -14.33
CA HIS A 293 -18.55 11.74 -14.55
C HIS A 293 -17.07 11.35 -14.63
N PHE A 294 -16.75 10.28 -13.96
CA PHE A 294 -15.43 9.66 -13.93
C PHE A 294 -15.54 8.26 -14.51
N LEU A 295 -14.88 8.03 -15.65
CA LEU A 295 -14.90 6.76 -16.36
C LEU A 295 -13.52 6.10 -16.27
N THR A 296 -13.47 4.86 -15.81
CA THR A 296 -12.23 4.09 -15.73
C THR A 296 -12.51 2.59 -15.88
N GLY A 297 -11.69 1.90 -16.67
CA GLY A 297 -11.98 0.50 -16.99
C GLY A 297 -13.40 0.32 -17.50
N THR A 298 -14.17 -0.50 -16.83
CA THR A 298 -15.60 -0.77 -17.17
C THR A 298 -16.59 0.02 -16.30
N ALA A 299 -16.08 0.84 -15.35
CA ALA A 299 -16.88 1.59 -14.40
C ALA A 299 -17.17 3.02 -14.86
N GLU A 300 -18.35 3.52 -14.52
CA GLU A 300 -18.72 4.92 -14.56
C GLU A 300 -19.17 5.34 -13.17
N LEU A 301 -18.52 6.36 -12.62
CA LEU A 301 -18.73 6.88 -11.27
C LEU A 301 -18.98 8.38 -11.34
N LEU A 302 -19.58 8.94 -10.31
CA LEU A 302 -19.63 10.38 -10.12
C LEU A 302 -18.55 10.81 -9.14
N CYS A 303 -17.93 11.95 -9.43
CA CYS A 303 -16.86 12.48 -8.59
C CYS A 303 -16.96 14.00 -8.42
N ARG A 304 -16.17 14.53 -7.50
CA ARG A 304 -15.79 15.94 -7.41
C ARG A 304 -14.29 16.07 -7.57
N ILE A 305 -13.88 16.99 -8.43
CA ILE A 305 -12.46 17.31 -8.62
C ILE A 305 -12.03 18.40 -7.63
N ILE A 306 -10.89 18.19 -6.98
CA ILE A 306 -10.27 19.15 -6.06
C ILE A 306 -8.91 19.50 -6.64
N LEU A 307 -8.79 20.69 -7.26
CA LEU A 307 -7.55 21.17 -7.86
C LEU A 307 -6.55 21.54 -6.76
N LEU A 308 -5.31 21.10 -6.87
CA LEU A 308 -4.29 21.31 -5.84
C LEU A 308 -3.32 22.44 -6.15
N ASP A 309 -2.98 22.62 -7.42
CA ASP A 309 -1.94 23.55 -7.92
C ASP A 309 -2.50 24.73 -8.71
N LYS A 310 -3.78 24.70 -9.09
CA LYS A 310 -4.44 25.73 -9.89
C LYS A 310 -5.81 26.09 -9.29
N GLU A 311 -6.33 27.28 -9.62
CA GLU A 311 -7.70 27.67 -9.26
C GLU A 311 -8.72 27.02 -10.18
N GLU A 312 -8.44 26.98 -11.46
CA GLU A 312 -9.23 26.37 -12.51
C GLU A 312 -8.30 25.78 -13.58
N LEU A 313 -8.81 24.91 -14.43
CA LEU A 313 -8.10 24.33 -15.57
C LEU A 313 -8.81 24.67 -16.86
N GLU A 314 -8.10 25.33 -17.76
CA GLU A 314 -8.56 25.70 -19.09
C GLU A 314 -8.22 24.63 -20.14
N ALA A 315 -8.73 24.83 -21.37
CA ALA A 315 -8.46 23.94 -22.50
C ALA A 315 -6.95 23.78 -22.75
N GLY A 316 -6.50 22.54 -22.87
CA GLY A 316 -5.10 22.17 -23.09
C GLY A 316 -4.21 22.20 -21.85
N GLU A 317 -4.72 22.60 -20.69
CA GLU A 317 -3.96 22.64 -19.46
C GLU A 317 -3.90 21.29 -18.75
N GLU A 318 -2.86 21.13 -17.91
CA GLU A 318 -2.66 20.01 -17.01
C GLU A 318 -2.55 20.52 -15.58
N GLY A 319 -2.92 19.67 -14.62
CA GLY A 319 -2.79 20.00 -13.19
C GLY A 319 -2.88 18.78 -12.29
N PHE A 320 -2.40 18.93 -11.06
CA PHE A 320 -2.57 17.95 -10.01
C PHE A 320 -3.88 18.15 -9.27
N CYS A 321 -4.59 17.05 -9.00
CA CYS A 321 -5.87 17.10 -8.33
C CYS A 321 -6.08 15.91 -7.40
N GLN A 322 -7.05 16.05 -6.50
CA GLN A 322 -7.68 14.92 -5.82
C GLN A 322 -9.05 14.68 -6.43
N ILE A 323 -9.34 13.43 -6.73
CA ILE A 323 -10.67 13.00 -7.18
C ILE A 323 -11.41 12.38 -6.00
N LEU A 324 -12.49 13.04 -5.60
CA LEU A 324 -13.39 12.56 -4.55
C LEU A 324 -14.59 11.85 -5.18
N LEU A 325 -14.59 10.52 -5.14
CA LEU A 325 -15.62 9.67 -5.69
C LEU A 325 -16.87 9.64 -4.79
N GLU A 326 -18.08 9.58 -5.39
CA GLU A 326 -19.32 9.41 -4.63
C GLU A 326 -19.51 7.95 -4.15
N GLN A 327 -18.90 6.98 -4.82
CA GLN A 327 -18.91 5.56 -4.48
C GLN A 327 -17.50 5.02 -4.33
N GLU A 328 -17.35 4.00 -3.49
CA GLU A 328 -16.07 3.31 -3.33
C GLU A 328 -15.74 2.46 -4.55
N MET A 329 -14.45 2.40 -4.88
CA MET A 329 -13.90 1.55 -5.93
C MET A 329 -12.44 1.23 -5.62
N VAL A 330 -11.84 0.32 -6.39
CA VAL A 330 -10.42 -0.04 -6.30
C VAL A 330 -9.65 0.47 -7.51
N PHE A 331 -8.43 0.92 -7.27
CA PHE A 331 -7.54 1.47 -8.29
C PHE A 331 -6.10 1.01 -8.06
N ALA A 332 -5.31 1.10 -9.12
CA ALA A 332 -3.85 1.01 -9.04
C ALA A 332 -3.22 2.32 -9.54
N LYS A 333 -1.96 2.57 -9.16
CA LYS A 333 -1.15 3.65 -9.76
C LYS A 333 -1.08 3.43 -11.27
N GLY A 334 -1.24 4.49 -12.04
CA GLY A 334 -1.19 4.44 -13.50
C GLY A 334 -2.53 4.13 -14.17
N ASP A 335 -3.60 3.84 -13.41
CA ASP A 335 -4.93 3.63 -14.00
C ASP A 335 -5.39 4.88 -14.74
N PRO A 336 -5.70 4.77 -16.05
CA PRO A 336 -6.21 5.88 -16.81
C PRO A 336 -7.70 6.11 -16.51
N PHE A 337 -8.10 7.36 -16.62
CA PHE A 337 -9.50 7.74 -16.49
C PHE A 337 -9.87 8.88 -17.44
N LEU A 338 -11.19 8.99 -17.72
CA LEU A 338 -11.77 10.12 -18.43
C LEU A 338 -12.69 10.91 -17.51
N LEU A 339 -12.76 12.20 -17.76
CA LEU A 339 -13.69 13.13 -17.13
C LEU A 339 -14.68 13.65 -18.15
N ARG A 340 -15.98 13.61 -17.80
CA ARG A 340 -17.04 14.19 -18.61
C ARG A 340 -17.90 15.13 -17.76
N PHE A 341 -18.39 16.20 -18.35
CA PHE A 341 -19.32 17.10 -17.67
C PHE A 341 -20.59 16.37 -17.27
N TYR A 342 -21.18 16.79 -16.15
CA TYR A 342 -22.40 16.19 -15.65
C TYR A 342 -23.61 16.48 -16.56
N SER A 343 -23.72 17.71 -17.07
CA SER A 343 -24.78 18.11 -18.00
C SER A 343 -24.44 19.40 -18.74
N PRO A 344 -24.52 19.42 -20.07
CA PRO A 344 -24.60 18.25 -20.97
C PRO A 344 -23.38 17.36 -20.83
N VAL A 345 -23.55 16.07 -21.14
CA VAL A 345 -22.47 15.07 -21.02
C VAL A 345 -21.52 15.24 -22.20
N GLU A 346 -20.34 15.77 -21.94
CA GLU A 346 -19.28 16.06 -22.91
C GLU A 346 -17.93 15.63 -22.33
N THR A 347 -17.10 14.97 -23.12
CA THR A 347 -15.73 14.61 -22.70
C THR A 347 -14.88 15.87 -22.64
N ILE A 348 -14.27 16.15 -21.50
CA ILE A 348 -13.52 17.38 -21.26
C ILE A 348 -12.03 17.14 -21.01
N GLY A 349 -11.69 15.93 -20.61
CA GLY A 349 -10.32 15.60 -20.27
C GLY A 349 -10.21 14.20 -19.67
N GLY A 350 -9.08 13.90 -19.15
CA GLY A 350 -8.78 12.65 -18.49
C GLY A 350 -7.41 12.73 -17.80
N GLY A 351 -6.92 11.60 -17.37
CA GLY A 351 -5.61 11.56 -16.71
C GLY A 351 -5.27 10.20 -16.16
N THR A 352 -4.34 10.19 -15.23
CA THR A 352 -3.84 8.97 -14.58
C THR A 352 -3.91 9.08 -13.07
N VAL A 353 -4.21 7.97 -12.41
CA VAL A 353 -4.17 7.84 -10.96
C VAL A 353 -2.71 7.78 -10.50
N LEU A 354 -2.30 8.68 -9.60
CA LEU A 354 -0.97 8.71 -9.00
C LEU A 354 -0.92 7.93 -7.68
N GLU A 355 -2.00 7.99 -6.92
CA GLU A 355 -2.16 7.28 -5.64
C GLU A 355 -3.62 6.90 -5.40
N ALA A 356 -3.85 5.61 -5.12
CA ALA A 356 -5.20 5.07 -4.97
C ALA A 356 -5.81 5.35 -3.59
N ASN A 357 -5.03 5.33 -2.52
CA ASN A 357 -5.50 5.52 -1.14
C ASN A 357 -4.99 6.84 -0.57
N ALA A 358 -5.27 7.93 -1.29
CA ALA A 358 -4.72 9.24 -0.99
C ALA A 358 -5.21 9.79 0.36
N LYS A 359 -4.32 10.46 1.08
CA LYS A 359 -4.67 11.28 2.23
C LYS A 359 -5.12 12.65 1.75
N LYS A 360 -6.07 13.25 2.48
CA LYS A 360 -6.55 14.61 2.15
C LYS A 360 -5.41 15.62 2.17
N LYS A 361 -5.20 16.31 1.04
CA LYS A 361 -4.17 17.32 0.83
C LYS A 361 -4.74 18.73 0.89
N LYS A 362 -3.87 19.70 1.17
CA LYS A 362 -4.21 21.12 1.14
C LYS A 362 -3.80 21.71 -0.20
N ARG A 363 -4.69 22.54 -0.78
CA ARG A 363 -4.41 23.26 -2.02
C ARG A 363 -3.21 24.21 -1.86
N PHE A 364 -2.46 24.41 -2.92
CA PHE A 364 -1.30 25.33 -3.03
C PHE A 364 -0.21 25.10 -1.98
N ARG A 365 -0.02 23.84 -1.58
CA ARG A 365 1.12 23.43 -0.76
C ARG A 365 2.18 22.82 -1.67
N GLU A 366 3.27 23.57 -1.84
CA GLU A 366 4.36 23.20 -2.76
C GLU A 366 4.96 21.83 -2.40
N GLU A 367 5.14 21.54 -1.12
CA GLU A 367 5.63 20.24 -0.63
C GLU A 367 4.74 19.06 -1.08
N GLU A 368 3.41 19.25 -1.06
CA GLU A 368 2.44 18.21 -1.46
C GLU A 368 2.41 18.07 -3.00
N ILE A 369 2.55 19.18 -3.73
CA ILE A 369 2.63 19.20 -5.21
C ILE A 369 3.91 18.53 -5.69
N ASP A 370 5.05 18.83 -5.07
CA ASP A 370 6.34 18.22 -5.41
C ASP A 370 6.36 16.71 -5.11
N ALA A 371 5.66 16.29 -4.05
CA ALA A 371 5.48 14.86 -3.79
C ALA A 371 4.67 14.17 -4.89
N LEU A 372 3.63 14.83 -5.43
CA LEU A 372 2.85 14.30 -6.56
C LEU A 372 3.66 14.28 -7.86
N ARG A 373 4.49 15.29 -8.12
CA ARG A 373 5.38 15.35 -9.28
C ARG A 373 6.38 14.18 -9.25
N ARG A 374 6.98 13.92 -8.09
CA ARG A 374 7.86 12.74 -7.92
C ARG A 374 7.12 11.41 -8.13
N LYS A 375 5.84 11.32 -7.71
CA LYS A 375 5.01 10.12 -7.95
C LYS A 375 4.65 9.94 -9.43
N GLU A 376 4.54 11.02 -10.19
CA GLU A 376 4.29 10.99 -11.65
C GLU A 376 5.52 10.52 -12.42
N GLU A 377 6.66 11.15 -12.18
CA GLU A 377 7.90 10.94 -12.94
C GLU A 377 8.74 9.77 -12.43
N GLY A 378 8.53 9.39 -11.17
CA GLY A 378 9.37 8.44 -10.47
C GLY A 378 9.27 7.01 -10.98
N SER A 379 10.43 6.36 -11.05
CA SER A 379 10.54 4.92 -11.26
C SER A 379 9.80 4.14 -10.16
N LEU A 380 9.62 2.84 -10.36
CA LEU A 380 9.02 1.97 -9.34
C LEU A 380 9.85 1.98 -8.05
N GLU A 381 11.19 2.03 -8.18
CA GLU A 381 12.13 2.16 -7.06
C GLU A 381 11.91 3.46 -6.29
N GLU A 382 11.84 4.60 -6.98
CA GLU A 382 11.59 5.92 -6.35
C GLU A 382 10.21 6.00 -5.70
N THR A 383 9.22 5.33 -6.29
CA THR A 383 7.88 5.22 -5.71
C THR A 383 7.91 4.42 -4.40
N LEU A 384 8.65 3.31 -4.38
CA LEU A 384 8.81 2.47 -3.20
C LEU A 384 9.62 3.17 -2.11
N GLU A 385 10.69 3.88 -2.48
CA GLU A 385 11.46 4.73 -1.57
C GLU A 385 10.57 5.79 -0.90
N SER A 386 9.78 6.52 -1.71
CA SER A 386 8.84 7.53 -1.22
C SER A 386 7.80 6.92 -0.28
N TYR A 387 7.30 5.73 -0.58
CA TYR A 387 6.38 5.01 0.30
C TYR A 387 6.98 4.77 1.69
N PHE A 388 8.20 4.24 1.76
CA PHE A 388 8.88 4.00 3.04
C PHE A 388 9.28 5.30 3.75
N LEU A 389 9.55 6.38 3.02
CA LEU A 389 9.79 7.70 3.59
C LEU A 389 8.52 8.27 4.26
N GLU A 390 7.35 8.10 3.64
CA GLU A 390 6.05 8.49 4.20
C GLU A 390 5.65 7.62 5.40
N ALA A 391 6.04 6.36 5.41
CA ALA A 391 5.81 5.40 6.49
C ALA A 391 6.72 5.65 7.69
N LYS A 392 6.48 6.74 8.41
CA LYS A 392 7.33 7.24 9.52
C LYS A 392 7.63 6.20 10.61
N PHE A 393 6.75 5.22 10.78
CA PHE A 393 6.89 4.16 11.78
C PHE A 393 7.36 2.83 11.18
N GLY A 394 7.79 2.86 9.91
CA GLY A 394 8.12 1.67 9.15
C GLY A 394 6.89 0.95 8.60
N ALA A 395 7.11 0.13 7.58
CA ALA A 395 6.08 -0.69 6.95
C ALA A 395 6.62 -2.08 6.55
N GLY A 396 5.74 -3.07 6.48
CA GLY A 396 6.05 -4.41 5.98
C GLY A 396 5.87 -4.52 4.47
N LEU A 397 6.49 -5.53 3.84
CA LEU A 397 6.33 -5.77 2.39
C LEU A 397 4.86 -6.01 1.99
N LYS A 398 4.08 -6.71 2.82
CA LYS A 398 2.66 -6.96 2.53
C LYS A 398 1.83 -5.68 2.49
N GLU A 399 2.14 -4.71 3.36
CA GLU A 399 1.48 -3.41 3.39
C GLU A 399 1.88 -2.61 2.15
N ALA A 400 3.18 -2.54 1.85
CA ALA A 400 3.69 -1.87 0.66
C ALA A 400 3.11 -2.47 -0.63
N GLY A 401 3.08 -3.80 -0.75
CA GLY A 401 2.49 -4.48 -1.90
C GLY A 401 1.03 -4.17 -2.12
N LYS A 402 0.25 -4.12 -1.04
CA LYS A 402 -1.17 -3.79 -1.09
C LYS A 402 -1.41 -2.34 -1.51
N ASP A 403 -0.66 -1.39 -0.93
CA ASP A 403 -0.81 0.03 -1.20
C ASP A 403 -0.31 0.42 -2.61
N LEU A 404 0.76 -0.24 -3.09
CA LEU A 404 1.35 -0.02 -4.41
C LEU A 404 0.78 -0.95 -5.49
N SER A 405 -0.08 -1.90 -5.12
CA SER A 405 -0.66 -2.92 -6.02
C SER A 405 0.39 -3.80 -6.70
N LEU A 406 1.44 -4.19 -5.95
CA LEU A 406 2.56 -5.00 -6.40
C LEU A 406 2.65 -6.32 -5.63
N GLU A 407 3.14 -7.36 -6.30
CA GLU A 407 3.46 -8.65 -5.66
C GLU A 407 4.78 -8.58 -4.89
N ASN A 408 4.91 -9.45 -3.88
CA ASN A 408 6.15 -9.52 -3.10
C ASN A 408 7.38 -9.84 -3.96
N GLU A 409 7.21 -10.64 -5.00
CA GLU A 409 8.27 -11.01 -5.95
C GLU A 409 8.80 -9.80 -6.74
N GLU A 410 7.96 -8.80 -6.97
CA GLU A 410 8.34 -7.54 -7.65
C GLU A 410 8.98 -6.55 -6.67
N LEU A 411 8.53 -6.55 -5.41
CA LEU A 411 9.03 -5.64 -4.37
C LEU A 411 10.39 -6.07 -3.80
N LEU A 412 10.62 -7.37 -3.63
CA LEU A 412 11.84 -7.89 -3.00
C LEU A 412 13.14 -7.39 -3.65
N PRO A 413 13.30 -7.46 -4.99
CA PRO A 413 14.53 -6.95 -5.64
C PRO A 413 14.75 -5.47 -5.39
N LEU A 414 13.68 -4.65 -5.45
CA LEU A 414 13.75 -3.19 -5.23
C LEU A 414 14.09 -2.84 -3.78
N VAL A 415 13.51 -3.58 -2.82
CA VAL A 415 13.82 -3.39 -1.40
C VAL A 415 15.28 -3.77 -1.11
N GLU A 416 15.80 -4.85 -1.71
CA GLU A 416 17.21 -5.24 -1.56
C GLU A 416 18.15 -4.19 -2.16
N GLU A 417 17.80 -3.60 -3.29
CA GLU A 417 18.54 -2.49 -3.90
C GLU A 417 18.55 -1.25 -3.01
N LEU A 418 17.39 -0.82 -2.50
CA LEU A 418 17.28 0.30 -1.57
C LEU A 418 18.03 0.06 -0.25
N ARG A 419 18.07 -1.20 0.24
CA ARG A 419 18.90 -1.60 1.37
C ARG A 419 20.38 -1.51 1.05
N GLY A 420 20.79 -2.04 -0.11
CA GLY A 420 22.18 -1.99 -0.58
C GLY A 420 22.70 -0.55 -0.70
N ASN A 421 21.84 0.37 -1.10
CA ASN A 421 22.13 1.81 -1.20
C ASN A 421 22.03 2.56 0.15
N GLY A 422 21.72 1.85 1.25
CA GLY A 422 21.59 2.44 2.59
C GLY A 422 20.34 3.30 2.81
N LYS A 423 19.39 3.30 1.86
CA LYS A 423 18.14 4.07 1.94
C LYS A 423 17.13 3.41 2.88
N LEU A 424 17.15 2.08 3.02
CA LEU A 424 16.28 1.33 3.91
C LEU A 424 17.07 0.59 4.99
N CYS A 425 16.53 0.59 6.19
CA CYS A 425 16.98 -0.22 7.32
C CYS A 425 15.97 -1.32 7.59
N GLU A 426 16.46 -2.53 7.80
CA GLU A 426 15.65 -3.69 8.17
C GLU A 426 15.48 -3.79 9.68
N LEU A 427 14.25 -3.99 10.12
CA LEU A 427 13.86 -4.22 11.50
C LEU A 427 13.25 -5.63 11.61
N PRO A 428 14.06 -6.65 12.00
CA PRO A 428 13.56 -8.01 12.12
C PRO A 428 12.62 -8.13 13.32
N LEU A 429 11.41 -8.67 13.12
CA LEU A 429 10.43 -8.93 14.15
C LEU A 429 10.09 -10.42 14.16
N GLN A 430 9.54 -10.93 15.27
CA GLN A 430 9.11 -12.33 15.37
C GLN A 430 8.02 -12.72 14.35
N GLN A 431 7.27 -11.75 13.82
CA GLN A 431 6.14 -11.97 12.90
C GLN A 431 6.41 -11.38 11.49
N GLY A 432 7.67 -11.27 11.09
CA GLY A 432 8.07 -10.75 9.78
C GLY A 432 9.01 -9.56 9.91
N THR A 433 9.36 -8.99 8.76
CA THR A 433 10.30 -7.87 8.66
C THR A 433 9.55 -6.58 8.41
N VAL A 434 9.95 -5.52 9.09
CA VAL A 434 9.53 -4.13 8.83
C VAL A 434 10.73 -3.36 8.29
N TYR A 435 10.49 -2.54 7.29
CA TYR A 435 11.50 -1.67 6.69
C TYR A 435 11.25 -0.23 7.12
N LEU A 436 12.31 0.48 7.47
CA LEU A 436 12.29 1.88 7.88
C LEU A 436 13.24 2.68 6.98
N HIS A 437 12.77 3.81 6.45
CA HIS A 437 13.62 4.70 5.66
C HIS A 437 14.76 5.28 6.52
N GLY A 438 15.95 5.46 5.94
CA GLY A 438 17.13 5.98 6.61
C GLY A 438 16.89 7.35 7.27
N ASP A 439 16.19 8.26 6.57
CA ASP A 439 15.85 9.58 7.10
C ASP A 439 14.89 9.50 8.29
N ASN A 440 13.95 8.56 8.26
CA ASN A 440 13.05 8.31 9.39
C ASN A 440 13.82 7.74 10.58
N LYS A 441 14.77 6.84 10.34
CA LYS A 441 15.68 6.35 11.39
C LYS A 441 16.44 7.51 12.03
N PHE A 442 17.07 8.37 11.23
CA PHE A 442 17.80 9.55 11.69
C PHE A 442 16.88 10.53 12.47
N TYR A 443 15.68 10.76 11.96
CA TYR A 443 14.69 11.58 12.65
C TYR A 443 14.37 11.04 14.05
N TRP A 444 14.08 9.74 14.17
CA TRP A 444 13.75 9.12 15.45
C TRP A 444 14.94 9.05 16.39
N GLU A 445 16.13 8.80 15.88
CA GLU A 445 17.37 8.87 16.64
C GLU A 445 17.57 10.25 17.28
N SER A 446 17.44 11.30 16.48
CA SER A 446 17.52 12.69 16.94
C SER A 446 16.44 13.01 17.99
N LYS A 447 15.21 12.52 17.81
CA LYS A 447 14.11 12.73 18.77
C LYS A 447 14.33 11.96 20.07
N CYS A 448 14.79 10.74 20.02
CA CYS A 448 15.15 9.97 21.21
C CYS A 448 16.26 10.69 22.00
N LYS A 449 17.31 11.14 21.32
CA LYS A 449 18.42 11.89 21.91
C LYS A 449 17.96 13.18 22.59
N GLU A 450 17.15 13.99 21.87
CA GLU A 450 16.58 15.24 22.41
C GLU A 450 15.76 15.00 23.68
N GLU A 451 14.89 14.00 23.71
CA GLU A 451 14.08 13.69 24.89
C GLU A 451 14.89 13.13 26.06
N LEU A 452 15.88 12.30 25.78
CA LEU A 452 16.79 11.81 26.84
C LEU A 452 17.69 12.92 27.41
N GLU A 453 18.14 13.86 26.59
CA GLU A 453 18.87 15.03 27.06
C GLU A 453 18.00 15.97 27.93
N LYS A 454 16.75 16.21 27.52
CA LYS A 454 15.77 16.97 28.32
C LYS A 454 15.51 16.27 29.66
N PHE A 455 15.30 14.96 29.61
CA PHE A 455 15.10 14.17 30.82
C PHE A 455 16.31 14.26 31.76
N ARG A 456 17.52 14.16 31.22
CA ARG A 456 18.76 14.28 31.99
C ARG A 456 18.91 15.64 32.67
N LYS A 457 18.54 16.73 31.96
CA LYS A 457 18.56 18.09 32.55
C LYS A 457 17.55 18.23 33.68
N ALA A 458 16.37 17.61 33.55
CA ALA A 458 15.34 17.64 34.58
C ALA A 458 15.67 16.72 35.78
N HIS A 459 16.32 15.57 35.53
CA HIS A 459 16.65 14.55 36.54
C HIS A 459 18.14 14.18 36.47
N PRO A 460 19.04 15.04 36.96
CA PRO A 460 20.47 14.90 36.76
C PRO A 460 21.07 13.63 37.37
N TYR A 461 20.41 13.05 38.36
CA TYR A 461 20.89 11.86 39.07
C TYR A 461 20.17 10.56 38.76
N ARG A 462 19.18 10.57 37.86
CA ARG A 462 18.58 9.32 37.37
C ARG A 462 19.47 8.63 36.34
N ILE A 463 19.60 7.32 36.43
CA ILE A 463 20.38 6.52 35.47
C ILE A 463 19.84 6.70 34.06
N GLY A 464 18.52 6.73 33.89
CA GLY A 464 17.88 6.85 32.57
C GLY A 464 16.37 7.02 32.65
N MET A 465 15.75 7.24 31.52
CA MET A 465 14.30 7.30 31.35
C MET A 465 13.73 5.89 31.14
N ALA A 466 12.55 5.62 31.69
CA ALA A 466 11.87 4.35 31.43
C ALA A 466 11.49 4.23 29.93
N LYS A 467 11.75 3.07 29.35
CA LYS A 467 11.43 2.78 27.94
C LYS A 467 9.97 3.04 27.59
N ALA A 468 9.05 2.69 28.51
CA ALA A 468 7.63 2.95 28.35
C ALA A 468 7.29 4.45 28.26
N GLU A 469 7.98 5.28 29.06
CA GLU A 469 7.80 6.74 29.06
C GLU A 469 8.28 7.37 27.74
N LEU A 470 9.47 6.98 27.25
CA LEU A 470 9.99 7.46 25.97
C LEU A 470 9.04 7.08 24.81
N ARG A 471 8.54 5.84 24.82
CA ARG A 471 7.57 5.37 23.83
C ARG A 471 6.28 6.17 23.88
N GLU A 472 5.74 6.45 25.05
CA GLU A 472 4.52 7.23 25.19
C GLU A 472 4.68 8.67 24.68
N LYS A 473 5.85 9.26 24.85
CA LYS A 473 6.16 10.61 24.34
C LYS A 473 6.32 10.65 22.83
N LEU A 474 7.04 9.70 22.24
CA LEU A 474 7.47 9.75 20.84
C LEU A 474 6.69 8.83 19.90
N TRP A 475 6.22 7.67 20.37
CA TRP A 475 5.79 6.56 19.53
C TRP A 475 4.33 6.12 19.77
N LYS A 476 3.45 7.02 20.19
CA LYS A 476 2.03 6.70 20.55
C LYS A 476 1.26 5.95 19.47
N LYS A 477 1.53 6.23 18.19
CA LYS A 477 0.81 5.68 17.04
C LYS A 477 1.52 4.48 16.40
N GLY A 478 2.75 4.19 16.79
CA GLY A 478 3.56 3.13 16.21
C GLY A 478 3.47 1.80 16.98
N ASN A 479 3.86 0.73 16.30
CA ASN A 479 3.92 -0.61 16.90
C ASN A 479 5.05 -0.68 17.93
N THR A 480 4.75 -1.23 19.11
CA THR A 480 5.72 -1.37 20.22
C THR A 480 6.94 -2.21 19.83
N LYS A 481 6.74 -3.31 19.09
CA LYS A 481 7.84 -4.20 18.68
C LYS A 481 8.78 -3.52 17.69
N VAL A 482 8.23 -2.67 16.81
CA VAL A 482 9.02 -1.85 15.87
C VAL A 482 9.86 -0.83 16.63
N PHE A 483 9.27 -0.20 17.65
CA PHE A 483 10.01 0.73 18.53
C PHE A 483 11.17 0.04 19.23
N ASP A 484 10.93 -1.16 19.78
CA ASP A 484 11.96 -1.94 20.45
C ASP A 484 13.11 -2.34 19.51
N ALA A 485 12.77 -2.76 18.28
CA ALA A 485 13.75 -3.07 17.27
C ALA A 485 14.54 -1.83 16.81
N LEU A 486 13.86 -0.68 16.67
CA LEU A 486 14.53 0.59 16.35
C LEU A 486 15.55 0.98 17.42
N LEU A 487 15.18 0.92 18.69
CA LEU A 487 16.10 1.27 19.78
C LEU A 487 17.38 0.42 19.79
N SER A 488 17.29 -0.84 19.38
CA SER A 488 18.45 -1.73 19.28
C SER A 488 19.42 -1.36 18.14
N LEU A 489 18.97 -0.56 17.16
CA LEU A 489 19.79 -0.06 16.06
C LEU A 489 20.45 1.29 16.34
N LEU A 490 20.18 1.90 17.51
CA LEU A 490 20.72 3.20 17.87
C LEU A 490 22.01 3.04 18.71
N PRO A 491 23.20 3.30 18.14
CA PRO A 491 24.46 2.94 18.79
C PRO A 491 24.79 3.77 20.04
N GLU A 492 24.25 4.98 20.14
CA GLU A 492 24.45 5.87 21.29
C GLU A 492 23.51 5.57 22.46
N LEU A 493 22.52 4.70 22.24
CA LEU A 493 21.53 4.35 23.25
C LEU A 493 21.98 3.11 24.04
N GLN A 494 22.05 3.24 25.34
CA GLN A 494 22.34 2.13 26.25
C GLN A 494 21.11 1.77 27.07
N THR A 495 21.03 0.50 27.44
CA THR A 495 19.93 -0.02 28.25
C THR A 495 20.44 -0.63 29.55
N LYS A 496 19.79 -0.32 30.67
CA LYS A 496 20.02 -0.99 31.95
C LYS A 496 18.68 -1.43 32.53
N GLY A 497 18.33 -2.69 32.33
CA GLY A 497 16.97 -3.17 32.55
C GLY A 497 15.98 -2.45 31.61
N ASP A 498 14.94 -1.84 32.18
CA ASP A 498 13.95 -1.05 31.42
C ASP A 498 14.32 0.43 31.26
N LEU A 499 15.51 0.83 31.69
CA LEU A 499 15.97 2.23 31.60
C LEU A 499 16.82 2.45 30.36
N LEU A 500 16.60 3.58 29.69
CA LEU A 500 17.31 4.07 28.50
C LEU A 500 18.14 5.31 28.86
N TYR A 501 19.40 5.34 28.44
CA TYR A 501 20.29 6.49 28.61
C TYR A 501 21.28 6.60 27.43
N LEU A 502 21.87 7.76 27.25
CA LEU A 502 22.91 7.97 26.23
C LEU A 502 24.29 7.56 26.79
N SER A 503 25.10 6.88 25.98
CA SER A 503 26.44 6.44 26.35
C SER A 503 27.36 7.60 26.84
N SER A 504 27.13 8.80 26.32
CA SER A 504 27.82 10.02 26.80
C SER A 504 27.42 10.47 28.21
N GLN A 505 26.47 9.82 28.86
CA GLN A 505 25.89 10.21 30.15
C GLN A 505 26.25 9.27 31.30
N GLU A 506 27.21 8.37 31.13
CA GLU A 506 27.66 7.42 32.17
C GLU A 506 28.31 8.11 33.40
N ASP A 507 29.01 9.23 33.21
CA ASP A 507 29.69 9.97 34.28
C ASP A 507 28.81 11.06 34.91
N PHE A 508 27.82 10.66 35.69
CA PHE A 508 26.95 11.59 36.40
C PHE A 508 27.20 11.67 37.92
N LYS A 509 28.14 10.92 38.43
CA LYS A 509 28.45 10.84 39.87
C LYS A 509 29.41 11.95 40.29
N ASP A 510 28.89 13.17 40.31
CA ASP A 510 29.62 14.33 40.81
C ASP A 510 29.85 14.27 42.35
N ALA A 511 30.55 15.27 42.90
CA ALA A 511 30.85 15.32 44.33
C ALA A 511 29.56 15.37 45.18
N ASN A 512 28.48 15.99 44.70
CA ASN A 512 27.22 16.04 45.40
C ASN A 512 26.56 14.68 45.43
N TYR A 513 26.48 13.98 44.28
CA TYR A 513 26.01 12.61 44.19
C TYR A 513 26.73 11.69 45.16
N GLN A 514 28.11 11.72 45.13
CA GLN A 514 28.94 10.88 45.98
C GLN A 514 28.72 11.19 47.48
N GLY A 515 28.48 12.44 47.84
CA GLY A 515 28.19 12.85 49.20
C GLY A 515 26.86 12.26 49.70
N ILE A 516 25.78 12.36 48.88
CA ILE A 516 24.47 11.81 49.22
C ILE A 516 24.49 10.27 49.26
N GLU A 517 25.11 9.65 48.27
CA GLU A 517 25.26 8.20 48.20
C GLU A 517 26.00 7.66 49.43
N LYS A 518 27.11 8.30 49.82
CA LYS A 518 27.87 7.93 51.01
C LYS A 518 27.03 8.07 52.27
N SER A 519 26.23 9.14 52.39
CA SER A 519 25.31 9.32 53.53
C SER A 519 24.32 8.18 53.63
N ILE A 520 23.66 7.81 52.51
CA ILE A 520 22.71 6.70 52.44
C ILE A 520 23.36 5.39 52.89
N LEU A 521 24.50 5.05 52.28
CA LEU A 521 25.20 3.79 52.57
C LEU A 521 25.73 3.74 53.99
N THR A 522 26.27 4.84 54.54
CA THR A 522 26.75 4.92 55.91
C THR A 522 25.59 4.79 56.92
N THR A 523 24.47 5.44 56.67
CA THR A 523 23.28 5.31 57.54
C THR A 523 22.77 3.86 57.59
N LEU A 524 22.71 3.18 56.44
CA LEU A 524 22.33 1.77 56.38
C LEU A 524 23.37 0.84 56.99
N GLU A 525 24.67 1.15 56.85
CA GLU A 525 25.76 0.39 57.48
C GLU A 525 25.72 0.47 58.98
N ASN A 526 25.49 1.66 59.54
CA ASN A 526 25.34 1.88 60.97
C ASN A 526 24.09 1.17 61.53
N ALA A 527 23.01 1.08 60.75
CA ALA A 527 21.79 0.38 61.13
C ALA A 527 21.96 -1.15 61.10
N GLY A 528 22.87 -1.68 60.26
CA GLY A 528 23.17 -3.10 60.16
C GLY A 528 21.90 -3.93 59.80
N TYR A 529 21.49 -4.81 60.73
CA TYR A 529 20.28 -5.64 60.52
C TYR A 529 18.96 -5.02 61.00
N GLN A 530 18.99 -3.75 61.45
CA GLN A 530 17.78 -2.94 61.69
C GLN A 530 17.42 -2.29 60.38
N LEU A 531 16.39 -2.78 59.76
CA LEU A 531 15.91 -2.25 58.47
C LEU A 531 15.32 -0.86 58.68
N LEU A 532 15.69 0.07 57.83
CA LEU A 532 15.22 1.46 57.91
C LEU A 532 14.11 1.75 56.89
N LYS A 533 13.19 2.60 57.26
CA LYS A 533 12.26 3.22 56.30
C LYS A 533 12.97 4.33 55.53
N LEU A 534 12.41 4.70 54.36
CA LEU A 534 12.90 5.84 53.59
C LEU A 534 13.00 7.12 54.44
N GLU A 535 12.05 7.38 55.32
CA GLU A 535 11.95 8.56 56.17
C GLU A 535 13.05 8.59 57.27
N GLU A 536 13.60 7.46 57.60
CA GLU A 536 14.64 7.29 58.64
C GLU A 536 16.07 7.47 58.11
N LEU A 537 16.23 7.60 56.78
CA LEU A 537 17.52 7.91 56.16
C LEU A 537 17.85 9.39 56.32
N GLU A 538 19.10 9.70 56.68
CA GLU A 538 19.58 11.08 56.82
C GLU A 538 19.75 11.75 55.45
N ARG A 539 18.90 12.70 55.12
CA ARG A 539 18.89 13.44 53.84
C ARG A 539 19.94 14.56 53.78
N GLY A 540 20.36 15.09 54.93
CA GLY A 540 21.24 16.23 55.01
C GLY A 540 20.62 17.48 54.34
N LYS A 541 21.43 18.16 53.48
CA LYS A 541 20.99 19.32 52.69
C LYS A 541 20.48 18.96 51.29
N ALA A 542 20.36 17.68 50.96
CA ALA A 542 19.95 17.22 49.63
C ALA A 542 18.48 17.56 49.33
N LYS A 543 18.17 17.91 48.07
CA LYS A 543 16.79 18.00 47.61
C LYS A 543 16.13 16.63 47.67
N GLU A 544 14.84 16.58 47.95
CA GLU A 544 14.02 15.37 48.06
C GLU A 544 14.17 14.49 46.80
N GLU A 545 14.02 15.09 45.61
CA GLU A 545 14.08 14.41 44.34
C GLU A 545 15.46 13.80 44.06
N ASP A 546 16.53 14.59 44.31
CA ASP A 546 17.92 14.14 44.13
C ASP A 546 18.23 12.95 45.06
N PHE A 547 17.75 13.02 46.29
CA PHE A 547 17.96 11.94 47.28
C PHE A 547 17.25 10.66 46.87
N GLN A 548 16.00 10.76 46.43
CA GLN A 548 15.21 9.62 45.96
C GLN A 548 15.81 8.99 44.72
N ASP A 549 16.25 9.80 43.74
CA ASP A 549 16.90 9.34 42.52
C ASP A 549 18.19 8.60 42.80
N ILE A 550 19.05 9.14 43.72
CA ILE A 550 20.31 8.49 44.11
C ILE A 550 20.03 7.19 44.90
N LEU A 551 19.06 7.18 45.80
CA LEU A 551 18.66 5.96 46.49
C LEU A 551 18.18 4.89 45.50
N GLN A 552 17.33 5.27 44.56
CA GLN A 552 16.85 4.34 43.52
C GLN A 552 18.01 3.78 42.69
N ASN A 553 19.02 4.58 42.38
CA ASN A 553 20.22 4.12 41.69
C ASN A 553 20.99 3.08 42.51
N THR A 554 21.13 3.28 43.83
CA THR A 554 21.81 2.29 44.70
C THR A 554 21.01 0.97 44.75
N VAL A 555 19.68 1.01 44.62
CA VAL A 555 18.86 -0.17 44.53
C VAL A 555 19.03 -0.86 43.16
N VAL A 556 19.01 -0.12 42.05
CA VAL A 556 19.22 -0.66 40.68
C VAL A 556 20.65 -1.23 40.52
N GLU A 557 21.63 -0.63 41.18
CA GLU A 557 23.01 -1.15 41.25
C GLU A 557 23.15 -2.38 42.14
N GLY A 558 22.10 -2.77 42.85
CA GLY A 558 22.11 -3.93 43.73
C GLY A 558 22.91 -3.75 45.00
N ARG A 559 23.20 -2.50 45.42
CA ARG A 559 23.92 -2.19 46.68
C ARG A 559 22.96 -2.07 47.86
N VAL A 560 21.74 -1.60 47.61
CA VAL A 560 20.66 -1.53 48.60
C VAL A 560 19.51 -2.40 48.12
N VAL A 561 18.86 -3.11 49.03
CA VAL A 561 17.70 -3.97 48.71
C VAL A 561 16.47 -3.46 49.46
N LYS A 562 15.36 -3.39 48.75
CA LYS A 562 14.05 -3.12 49.32
C LYS A 562 13.41 -4.44 49.77
N VAL A 563 13.03 -4.53 51.05
CA VAL A 563 12.42 -5.70 51.65
C VAL A 563 11.09 -5.29 52.32
N GLY A 564 10.14 -6.21 52.38
CA GLY A 564 8.79 -5.93 52.90
C GLY A 564 7.88 -5.29 51.86
N GLU A 565 6.57 -5.37 52.08
CA GLU A 565 5.56 -4.84 51.15
C GLU A 565 4.88 -3.57 51.68
N ASP A 566 4.68 -3.49 52.97
CA ASP A 566 4.06 -2.34 53.63
C ASP A 566 4.45 -2.28 55.11
N PRO A 567 5.30 -1.33 55.51
CA PRO A 567 6.08 -0.38 54.67
C PRO A 567 7.30 -1.05 54.02
N GLU A 568 7.77 -0.48 52.89
CA GLU A 568 9.08 -0.79 52.31
C GLU A 568 10.20 -0.45 53.30
N LEU A 569 11.08 -1.40 53.51
CA LEU A 569 12.26 -1.24 54.36
C LEU A 569 13.53 -1.48 53.56
N LEU A 570 14.61 -0.80 53.92
CA LEU A 570 15.86 -0.77 53.21
C LEU A 570 16.96 -1.47 54.02
N ILE A 571 17.83 -2.24 53.32
CA ILE A 571 19.00 -2.90 53.85
C ILE A 571 20.12 -2.93 52.83
N LEU A 572 21.38 -2.94 53.28
CA LEU A 572 22.51 -3.18 52.40
C LEU A 572 22.47 -4.61 51.85
N ALA A 573 22.69 -4.76 50.56
CA ALA A 573 22.73 -6.07 49.91
C ALA A 573 23.74 -7.01 50.55
N LYS A 574 24.94 -6.50 50.92
CA LYS A 574 25.99 -7.27 51.61
C LYS A 574 25.52 -7.88 52.94
N ASP A 575 24.65 -7.18 53.64
CA ASP A 575 24.15 -7.65 54.94
C ASP A 575 22.99 -8.61 54.77
N LEU A 576 22.11 -8.39 53.77
CA LEU A 576 21.05 -9.31 53.40
C LEU A 576 21.61 -10.66 52.89
N GLU A 577 22.72 -10.65 52.12
CA GLU A 577 23.40 -11.88 51.70
C GLU A 577 24.02 -12.65 52.85
N LYS A 578 24.52 -11.97 53.91
CA LYS A 578 24.94 -12.68 55.14
C LYS A 578 23.77 -13.37 55.83
N VAL A 579 22.62 -12.70 55.90
CA VAL A 579 21.40 -13.30 56.44
C VAL A 579 20.98 -14.50 55.60
N LYS A 580 21.02 -14.38 54.30
CA LYS A 580 20.72 -15.48 53.38
C LYS A 580 21.63 -16.68 53.55
N ALA A 581 22.94 -16.44 53.63
CA ALA A 581 23.93 -17.50 53.86
C ALA A 581 23.67 -18.21 55.17
N TRP A 582 23.38 -17.46 56.26
CA TRP A 582 23.00 -18.04 57.52
C TRP A 582 21.72 -18.86 57.46
N VAL A 583 20.69 -18.40 56.74
CA VAL A 583 19.42 -19.14 56.56
C VAL A 583 19.64 -20.47 55.83
N LEU A 584 20.52 -20.48 54.81
CA LEU A 584 20.88 -21.69 54.08
C LEU A 584 21.65 -22.68 54.94
N GLU A 585 22.60 -22.20 55.74
CA GLU A 585 23.32 -23.04 56.70
C GLU A 585 22.39 -23.58 57.79
N TYR A 586 21.45 -22.78 58.29
CA TYR A 586 20.49 -23.16 59.29
C TYR A 586 19.64 -24.36 58.81
N PHE A 587 19.17 -24.34 57.56
CA PHE A 587 18.39 -25.46 56.99
C PHE A 587 19.19 -26.73 56.71
N GLN A 588 20.51 -26.69 56.84
CA GLN A 588 21.31 -27.92 56.84
C GLN A 588 21.27 -28.66 58.22
N LYS A 589 20.86 -27.95 59.27
CA LYS A 589 20.84 -28.46 60.64
C LYS A 589 19.43 -28.63 61.21
N GLU A 590 18.51 -27.78 60.77
CA GLU A 590 17.17 -27.68 61.31
C GLU A 590 16.12 -27.59 60.16
N GLU A 591 15.00 -28.25 60.30
CA GLU A 591 13.96 -28.31 59.24
C GLU A 591 13.05 -27.08 59.21
N VAL A 592 12.90 -26.37 60.35
CA VAL A 592 11.94 -25.26 60.49
C VAL A 592 12.61 -24.04 61.05
N LEU A 593 12.49 -22.92 60.32
CA LEU A 593 12.98 -21.60 60.75
C LEU A 593 11.85 -20.74 61.26
N GLY A 594 11.93 -20.27 62.46
CA GLY A 594 10.99 -19.33 63.09
C GLY A 594 11.44 -17.87 62.94
N ILE A 595 10.48 -16.92 62.89
CA ILE A 595 10.78 -15.49 62.89
C ILE A 595 11.58 -15.09 64.15
N ALA A 596 11.29 -15.66 65.30
CA ALA A 596 11.99 -15.42 66.55
C ALA A 596 13.48 -15.83 66.46
N THR A 597 13.76 -16.98 65.88
CA THR A 597 15.10 -17.53 65.68
C THR A 597 15.96 -16.59 64.82
N LEU A 598 15.40 -16.08 63.70
CA LEU A 598 16.10 -15.10 62.86
C LEU A 598 16.30 -13.77 63.59
N LYS A 599 15.29 -13.29 64.33
CA LYS A 599 15.39 -12.07 65.14
C LYS A 599 16.55 -12.14 66.13
N ASP A 600 16.64 -13.26 66.85
CA ASP A 600 17.66 -13.43 67.91
C ASP A 600 19.07 -13.64 67.34
N ALA A 601 19.19 -14.39 66.23
CA ALA A 601 20.49 -14.61 65.54
C ALA A 601 21.14 -13.31 65.04
N PHE A 602 20.35 -12.34 64.56
CA PHE A 602 20.84 -11.08 64.01
C PHE A 602 20.57 -9.87 64.92
N SER A 603 20.11 -10.10 66.17
CA SER A 603 19.79 -9.04 67.14
C SER A 603 18.92 -7.92 66.54
N THR A 604 17.93 -8.28 65.74
CA THR A 604 17.06 -7.35 65.01
C THR A 604 15.66 -7.31 65.60
N SER A 605 14.78 -6.42 65.09
CA SER A 605 13.39 -6.37 65.51
C SER A 605 12.55 -7.46 64.84
N ARG A 606 11.45 -7.86 65.49
CA ARG A 606 10.50 -8.85 64.91
C ARG A 606 9.96 -8.40 63.55
N LYS A 607 9.77 -7.07 63.36
CA LYS A 607 9.33 -6.46 62.13
C LYS A 607 10.37 -6.66 61.03
N CYS A 608 11.64 -6.37 61.32
CA CYS A 608 12.72 -6.52 60.33
C CYS A 608 12.94 -8.00 59.96
N ALA A 609 12.96 -8.90 60.96
CA ALA A 609 13.05 -10.35 60.70
C ALA A 609 11.91 -10.86 59.82
N LYS A 610 10.65 -10.39 60.07
CA LYS A 610 9.51 -10.74 59.23
C LYS A 610 9.69 -10.26 57.80
N ALA A 611 10.16 -9.02 57.58
CA ALA A 611 10.38 -8.44 56.26
C ALA A 611 11.47 -9.19 55.47
N MET A 612 12.59 -9.57 56.13
CA MET A 612 13.63 -10.38 55.50
C MET A 612 13.17 -11.75 55.12
N ILE A 613 12.38 -12.43 55.95
CA ILE A 613 11.80 -13.73 55.63
C ILE A 613 10.80 -13.64 54.46
N GLN A 614 9.97 -12.62 54.42
CA GLN A 614 9.06 -12.38 53.29
C GLN A 614 9.82 -12.13 51.97
N TYR A 615 10.95 -11.45 52.04
CA TYR A 615 11.84 -11.33 50.88
C TYR A 615 12.36 -12.69 50.43
N PHE A 616 12.85 -13.52 51.34
CA PHE A 616 13.33 -14.89 51.05
C PHE A 616 12.21 -15.82 50.55
N ASP A 617 10.97 -15.61 50.97
CA ASP A 617 9.80 -16.33 50.42
C ASP A 617 9.60 -15.98 48.93
N ARG A 618 9.75 -14.69 48.52
CA ARG A 618 9.69 -14.24 47.14
C ARG A 618 10.81 -14.82 46.30
N GLU A 619 12.02 -14.84 46.85
CA GLU A 619 13.20 -15.44 46.21
C GLU A 619 13.18 -16.99 46.21
N LYS A 620 12.10 -17.61 46.74
CA LYS A 620 11.95 -19.07 46.83
C LYS A 620 13.04 -19.76 47.68
N ILE A 621 13.74 -19.01 48.51
CA ILE A 621 14.74 -19.52 49.45
C ILE A 621 14.04 -20.15 50.64
N THR A 622 12.95 -19.55 51.10
CA THR A 622 12.09 -20.08 52.14
C THR A 622 10.67 -20.37 51.61
N LYS A 623 9.94 -21.25 52.30
CA LYS A 623 8.53 -21.54 51.99
C LYS A 623 7.72 -21.58 53.27
N LYS A 624 6.58 -20.88 53.29
CA LYS A 624 5.64 -20.85 54.39
C LYS A 624 4.96 -22.23 54.56
N VAL A 625 4.85 -22.72 55.79
CA VAL A 625 4.26 -24.05 56.09
C VAL A 625 2.85 -23.90 56.65
N SER A 626 2.72 -23.45 57.88
CA SER A 626 1.42 -23.22 58.54
C SER A 626 1.54 -22.04 59.50
N GLY A 627 0.56 -21.11 59.45
CA GLY A 627 0.63 -19.89 60.24
C GLY A 627 1.63 -18.85 59.69
N GLU A 628 1.81 -17.70 60.36
CA GLU A 628 2.66 -16.60 59.89
C GLU A 628 4.12 -16.71 60.33
N SER A 629 4.50 -17.60 61.22
CA SER A 629 5.77 -17.56 61.96
C SER A 629 6.82 -18.58 61.52
N GLU A 630 6.48 -19.62 60.79
CA GLU A 630 7.36 -20.72 60.47
C GLU A 630 7.61 -20.93 59.00
N ARG A 631 8.84 -21.26 58.64
CA ARG A 631 9.30 -21.50 57.25
C ARG A 631 10.12 -22.80 57.18
N VAL A 632 10.06 -23.42 56.01
CA VAL A 632 10.95 -24.54 55.65
C VAL A 632 11.80 -24.12 54.44
N ALA A 633 12.81 -24.89 54.10
CA ALA A 633 13.65 -24.66 52.93
C ALA A 633 12.81 -24.65 51.66
N GLY A 634 12.97 -23.58 50.86
CA GLY A 634 12.32 -23.41 49.57
C GLY A 634 13.06 -24.12 48.43
N PRO A 635 12.51 -24.13 47.22
CA PRO A 635 13.16 -24.78 46.06
C PRO A 635 14.55 -24.23 45.73
N ALA A 636 14.82 -22.97 46.01
CA ALA A 636 16.12 -22.31 45.76
C ALA A 636 17.15 -22.48 46.90
N ALA A 637 16.75 -23.13 47.98
CA ALA A 637 17.64 -23.49 49.12
C ALA A 637 18.10 -24.95 49.05
N LYS A 638 17.58 -25.73 48.14
CA LYS A 638 17.96 -27.11 47.84
C LYS A 638 18.95 -27.11 46.69
#